data_afe74455aa2df78288e315c4f043887f
#
_entry.id   afe74455aa2df78288e315c4f043887f
#
_cell.length_a   1.000
_cell.length_b   1.000
_cell.length_c   1.000
_cell.angle_alpha   90.00
_cell.angle_beta   90.00
_cell.angle_gamma   90.00
#
_symmetry.space_group_name_H-M   'P 1'
#
loop_
_entity.id
_entity.type
_entity.pdbx_description
1 polymer ?
#
loop_
_entity_poly.entity_id
_entity_poly.type
_entity_poly.pdbx_seq_one_letter_code
_entity_poly.pdbx_strand_id
1 'polypeptide(L)'
;MSYKLNRNITKEEQAAAYTRKELELMSEYRLREICLREHIVKGFDKDMTSKELIEAILSYCQTFEDELIKEEKEGGRERIEECFDKLSIKEPENDELRISGKISIYEGAALNFLDDYKIEYKEKFLNTNALIVSGDKKVCAIFNVVAMGDKKDSLYLVKDASLSGIVTDIKDYSLYLMERESSKFIYRIYMGEERKDLTKYRVYKIPIMDFEILPLIELHMPIALDLGSTNTTVAMYADSSYYRQIHAKQRGIKENTICHTLFLESVGGENFIEKMIPTVVAVTDVNEDSIDYVFGRRALWFANLSYTDKGFSVFYDIKRWAGDFERKEELTDAKGRYRYVQRIEIIAKYLKYVLDITRDNFKCRIKEVYITVPVKQKHVYEQMLGLLSEMLSISLKVTLDESTAVLYSFISKMREKNSLKDGESYKALIMDCGGGTTDLSACKFKVHAKGDIQTYTMENSYKNGNTDFGGNNITYKIMQLLKLRIVSKLLDTDKDLSLEVINELPTDPYRYIDEEGVESFYKGLQEAYEKAENILPTAFKRFETYGKEGYYRVRNNYFFLFTLADEIKQELFSGNDIVIEVPEEKKGESGLLRLEADRYKLSVFRGERLEILEGMPKISFNRYEVEKLIAGEIYAVMKVFMERLYKNGELYNFDMIRLTGQSCKIGLFRDALKEFVPGNMMQSGGSVK
;
A
#
# COMPACT_ATOMS: atom_id res chain seq x y z
N MET A 1 -13.47 27.86 -27.82
CA MET A 1 -13.14 26.79 -28.79
C MET A 1 -11.82 26.17 -28.38
N SER A 2 -11.81 24.95 -27.89
CA SER A 2 -10.56 24.25 -27.58
C SER A 2 -10.07 23.57 -28.87
N TYR A 3 -8.95 24.00 -29.38
CA TYR A 3 -8.30 23.31 -30.47
C TYR A 3 -7.65 22.03 -29.93
N LYS A 4 -8.22 20.87 -30.29
CA LYS A 4 -7.51 19.60 -30.18
C LYS A 4 -6.44 19.59 -31.27
N LEU A 5 -5.17 19.65 -30.88
CA LEU A 5 -4.09 19.29 -31.77
C LEU A 5 -4.25 17.80 -32.12
N ASN A 6 -4.66 17.52 -33.35
CA ASN A 6 -4.77 16.16 -33.89
C ASN A 6 -3.38 15.51 -33.89
N ARG A 7 -3.02 14.82 -32.84
CA ARG A 7 -2.14 13.66 -32.95
C ARG A 7 -3.02 12.42 -32.92
N ASN A 8 -2.72 11.45 -33.77
CA ASN A 8 -3.23 10.10 -33.67
C ASN A 8 -2.75 9.51 -32.32
N ILE A 9 -3.43 9.90 -31.24
CA ILE A 9 -3.33 9.25 -29.95
C ILE A 9 -4.00 7.91 -30.17
N THR A 10 -3.20 6.87 -30.21
CA THR A 10 -3.71 5.51 -30.10
C THR A 10 -4.64 5.48 -28.90
N LYS A 11 -5.81 4.86 -29.02
CA LYS A 11 -6.90 4.79 -28.02
C LYS A 11 -6.47 4.24 -26.64
N GLU A 12 -5.19 4.11 -26.35
CA GLU A 12 -4.59 3.43 -25.21
C GLU A 12 -4.09 4.35 -24.09
N GLU A 13 -3.97 5.65 -24.33
CA GLU A 13 -3.61 6.61 -23.28
C GLU A 13 -4.89 7.28 -22.75
N GLN A 14 -5.53 6.65 -21.75
CA GLN A 14 -6.53 7.35 -20.95
C GLN A 14 -5.80 8.43 -20.13
N ALA A 15 -6.28 9.68 -20.23
CA ALA A 15 -5.80 10.76 -19.35
C ALA A 15 -5.90 10.29 -17.89
N ALA A 16 -4.83 10.45 -17.14
CA ALA A 16 -4.80 10.06 -15.73
C ALA A 16 -5.92 10.78 -14.97
N ALA A 17 -6.70 10.05 -14.20
CA ALA A 17 -7.74 10.65 -13.37
C ALA A 17 -7.10 11.28 -12.13
N TYR A 18 -7.21 12.60 -11.98
CA TYR A 18 -6.74 13.35 -10.81
C TYR A 18 -7.92 13.82 -9.98
N THR A 19 -7.84 13.66 -8.67
CA THR A 19 -8.81 14.26 -7.75
C THR A 19 -8.47 15.72 -7.46
N ARG A 20 -9.46 16.54 -7.10
CA ARG A 20 -9.23 17.93 -6.70
C ARG A 20 -8.24 18.02 -5.53
N LYS A 21 -8.39 17.17 -4.49
CA LYS A 21 -7.48 17.13 -3.34
C LYS A 21 -6.04 16.83 -3.74
N GLU A 22 -5.84 15.93 -4.68
CA GLU A 22 -4.53 15.60 -5.22
C GLU A 22 -3.89 16.78 -5.93
N LEU A 23 -4.66 17.47 -6.76
CA LEU A 23 -4.18 18.64 -7.49
C LEU A 23 -3.89 19.84 -6.56
N GLU A 24 -4.68 20.03 -5.51
CA GLU A 24 -4.45 21.08 -4.50
C GLU A 24 -3.16 20.89 -3.70
N LEU A 25 -2.66 19.66 -3.61
CA LEU A 25 -1.38 19.33 -2.99
C LEU A 25 -0.17 19.58 -3.90
N MET A 26 -0.41 19.79 -5.20
CA MET A 26 0.66 19.97 -6.18
C MET A 26 1.11 21.43 -6.26
N SER A 27 2.41 21.61 -6.56
CA SER A 27 2.93 22.92 -6.89
C SER A 27 2.39 23.41 -8.24
N GLU A 28 2.38 24.73 -8.45
CA GLU A 28 1.98 25.34 -9.74
C GLU A 28 2.79 24.76 -10.91
N TYR A 29 4.08 24.56 -10.70
CA TYR A 29 4.95 23.93 -11.69
C TYR A 29 4.44 22.54 -12.08
N ARG A 30 4.04 21.74 -11.11
CA ARG A 30 3.54 20.39 -11.35
C ARG A 30 2.19 20.39 -12.08
N LEU A 31 1.32 21.30 -11.72
CA LEU A 31 0.06 21.51 -12.44
C LEU A 31 0.30 21.88 -13.90
N ARG A 32 1.28 22.75 -14.15
CA ARG A 32 1.69 23.11 -15.52
C ARG A 32 2.30 21.95 -16.28
N GLU A 33 3.10 21.13 -15.61
CA GLU A 33 3.67 19.91 -16.21
C GLU A 33 2.58 18.90 -16.60
N ILE A 34 1.56 18.71 -15.78
CA ILE A 34 0.38 17.91 -16.13
C ILE A 34 -0.30 18.51 -17.37
N CYS A 35 -0.52 19.83 -17.42
CA CYS A 35 -1.08 20.47 -18.57
C CYS A 35 -0.26 20.26 -19.86
N LEU A 36 1.07 20.31 -19.77
CA LEU A 36 1.96 20.03 -20.88
C LEU A 36 1.87 18.57 -21.35
N ARG A 37 1.94 17.64 -20.42
CA ARG A 37 1.89 16.20 -20.72
C ARG A 37 0.55 15.79 -21.33
N GLU A 38 -0.54 16.25 -20.76
CA GLU A 38 -1.90 15.95 -21.21
C GLU A 38 -2.35 16.87 -22.37
N HIS A 39 -1.46 17.75 -22.87
CA HIS A 39 -1.76 18.72 -23.91
C HIS A 39 -2.96 19.63 -23.64
N ILE A 40 -3.10 20.06 -22.39
CA ILE A 40 -4.17 20.97 -21.97
C ILE A 40 -3.75 22.40 -22.33
N VAL A 41 -4.13 22.86 -23.53
CA VAL A 41 -3.68 24.16 -24.11
C VAL A 41 -3.98 25.34 -23.17
N LYS A 42 -5.10 25.29 -22.43
CA LYS A 42 -5.49 26.31 -21.47
C LYS A 42 -4.46 26.49 -20.33
N GLY A 43 -3.79 25.40 -19.94
CA GLY A 43 -2.78 25.40 -18.89
C GLY A 43 -1.40 25.93 -19.35
N PHE A 44 -1.24 26.34 -20.62
CA PHE A 44 0.00 26.95 -21.13
C PHE A 44 0.07 28.46 -20.89
N ASP A 45 -1.05 29.06 -20.48
CA ASP A 45 -1.07 30.46 -20.14
C ASP A 45 -0.25 30.70 -18.86
N LYS A 46 0.76 31.57 -18.95
CA LYS A 46 1.68 31.88 -17.85
C LYS A 46 1.03 32.64 -16.68
N ASP A 47 -0.07 33.31 -16.96
CA ASP A 47 -0.77 34.14 -15.99
C ASP A 47 -1.82 33.36 -15.16
N MET A 48 -2.04 32.06 -15.47
CA MET A 48 -2.96 31.23 -14.72
C MET A 48 -2.47 30.90 -13.32
N THR A 49 -3.34 31.09 -12.36
CA THR A 49 -3.12 30.71 -10.97
C THR A 49 -3.24 29.19 -10.78
N SER A 50 -2.69 28.65 -9.70
CA SER A 50 -2.82 27.22 -9.34
C SER A 50 -4.28 26.77 -9.36
N LYS A 51 -5.21 27.59 -8.90
CA LYS A 51 -6.65 27.26 -8.89
C LYS A 51 -7.22 27.12 -10.30
N GLU A 52 -6.86 28.01 -11.20
CA GLU A 52 -7.29 27.95 -12.61
C GLU A 52 -6.67 26.76 -13.35
N LEU A 53 -5.42 26.42 -13.05
CA LEU A 53 -4.77 25.22 -13.56
C LEU A 53 -5.48 23.94 -13.09
N ILE A 54 -5.86 23.86 -11.82
CA ILE A 54 -6.63 22.75 -11.26
C ILE A 54 -7.96 22.62 -11.99
N GLU A 55 -8.71 23.69 -12.17
CA GLU A 55 -9.97 23.66 -12.91
C GLU A 55 -9.77 23.24 -14.38
N ALA A 56 -8.70 23.70 -15.02
CA ALA A 56 -8.38 23.30 -16.37
C ALA A 56 -8.08 21.80 -16.47
N ILE A 57 -7.29 21.26 -15.54
CA ILE A 57 -6.96 19.83 -15.46
C ILE A 57 -8.21 18.99 -15.20
N LEU A 58 -9.00 19.33 -14.19
CA LEU A 58 -10.23 18.61 -13.85
C LEU A 58 -11.23 18.62 -15.00
N SER A 59 -11.39 19.78 -15.65
CA SER A 59 -12.26 19.94 -16.81
C SER A 59 -11.82 19.10 -18.00
N TYR A 60 -10.51 18.99 -18.23
CA TYR A 60 -9.95 18.20 -19.33
C TYR A 60 -9.99 16.70 -19.05
N CYS A 61 -9.53 16.30 -17.87
CA CYS A 61 -9.57 14.89 -17.41
C CYS A 61 -10.99 14.41 -17.12
N GLN A 62 -11.96 15.31 -17.16
CA GLN A 62 -13.38 15.02 -16.91
C GLN A 62 -13.62 14.30 -15.58
N THR A 63 -12.87 14.61 -14.54
CA THR A 63 -13.07 14.07 -13.20
C THR A 63 -14.23 14.82 -12.52
N PHE A 64 -15.29 14.09 -12.22
CA PHE A 64 -16.50 14.63 -11.62
C PHE A 64 -16.72 14.07 -10.21
N GLU A 65 -15.69 14.07 -9.36
CA GLU A 65 -15.82 13.56 -8.00
C GLU A 65 -16.87 14.31 -7.17
N ASP A 66 -17.02 15.60 -7.42
CA ASP A 66 -17.98 16.45 -6.71
C ASP A 66 -19.44 16.21 -7.12
N GLU A 67 -19.68 15.42 -8.17
CA GLU A 67 -21.01 15.16 -8.74
C GLU A 67 -21.54 13.76 -8.40
N LEU A 68 -20.76 12.93 -7.70
CA LEU A 68 -21.19 11.61 -7.26
C LEU A 68 -21.93 11.71 -5.92
N ILE A 69 -23.03 10.99 -5.79
CA ILE A 69 -23.77 10.90 -4.52
C ILE A 69 -23.00 9.99 -3.58
N LYS A 70 -22.37 10.57 -2.55
CA LYS A 70 -21.54 9.87 -1.55
C LYS A 70 -22.17 9.86 -0.17
N GLU A 71 -23.02 10.84 0.14
CA GLU A 71 -23.64 11.03 1.46
C GLU A 71 -25.17 11.08 1.35
N GLU A 72 -25.85 10.68 2.39
CA GLU A 72 -27.31 10.77 2.43
C GLU A 72 -27.72 12.22 2.66
N LYS A 73 -28.63 12.70 1.81
CA LYS A 73 -29.26 14.03 1.89
C LYS A 73 -30.73 13.86 2.20
N GLU A 74 -31.18 14.51 3.26
CA GLU A 74 -32.59 14.50 3.65
C GLU A 74 -33.50 14.91 2.50
N GLY A 75 -34.54 14.07 2.21
CA GLY A 75 -35.46 14.25 1.09
C GLY A 75 -34.82 14.09 -0.31
N GLY A 76 -33.57 13.62 -0.39
CA GLY A 76 -32.86 13.49 -1.67
C GLY A 76 -33.46 12.41 -2.57
N ARG A 77 -33.85 11.29 -1.98
CA ARG A 77 -34.43 10.15 -2.70
C ARG A 77 -35.81 10.50 -3.22
N GLU A 78 -36.65 11.10 -2.40
CA GLU A 78 -38.00 11.54 -2.75
C GLU A 78 -37.96 12.53 -3.91
N ARG A 79 -37.01 13.46 -3.93
CA ARG A 79 -36.84 14.40 -5.04
C ARG A 79 -36.49 13.71 -6.35
N ILE A 80 -35.70 12.62 -6.30
CA ILE A 80 -35.41 11.81 -7.50
C ILE A 80 -36.66 11.06 -7.94
N GLU A 81 -37.39 10.43 -7.02
CA GLU A 81 -38.62 9.68 -7.31
C GLU A 81 -39.67 10.54 -8.03
N GLU A 82 -39.91 11.77 -7.57
CA GLU A 82 -40.77 12.72 -8.20
C GLU A 82 -40.38 13.08 -9.64
N CYS A 83 -39.14 12.82 -10.02
CA CYS A 83 -38.62 13.15 -11.34
C CYS A 83 -38.70 11.98 -12.33
N PHE A 84 -38.94 10.76 -11.88
CA PHE A 84 -38.90 9.57 -12.75
C PHE A 84 -39.84 9.64 -13.94
N ASP A 85 -41.03 10.21 -13.77
CA ASP A 85 -42.04 10.33 -14.85
C ASP A 85 -41.63 11.31 -15.96
N LYS A 86 -40.64 12.16 -15.69
CA LYS A 86 -40.15 13.19 -16.61
C LYS A 86 -38.82 12.79 -17.27
N LEU A 87 -38.20 11.70 -16.84
CA LEU A 87 -36.94 11.24 -17.39
C LEU A 87 -37.13 10.48 -18.70
N SER A 88 -36.22 10.66 -19.64
CA SER A 88 -36.16 9.83 -20.84
C SER A 88 -35.48 8.50 -20.49
N ILE A 89 -36.31 7.49 -20.21
CA ILE A 89 -35.83 6.14 -19.86
C ILE A 89 -35.67 5.34 -21.15
N LYS A 90 -34.47 4.77 -21.34
CA LYS A 90 -34.14 3.88 -22.45
C LYS A 90 -33.91 2.47 -21.90
N GLU A 91 -34.58 1.49 -22.50
CA GLU A 91 -34.20 0.10 -22.32
C GLU A 91 -33.02 -0.19 -23.26
N PRO A 92 -31.90 -0.72 -22.74
CA PRO A 92 -30.73 -1.05 -23.56
C PRO A 92 -31.13 -2.16 -24.56
N GLU A 93 -30.67 -2.03 -25.80
CA GLU A 93 -30.77 -3.11 -26.77
C GLU A 93 -29.93 -4.32 -26.29
N ASN A 94 -30.32 -5.53 -26.72
CA ASN A 94 -29.61 -6.77 -26.33
C ASN A 94 -28.11 -6.59 -26.45
N ASP A 95 -27.40 -6.83 -25.33
CA ASP A 95 -25.92 -6.79 -25.17
C ASP A 95 -25.27 -5.41 -24.99
N GLU A 96 -26.01 -4.30 -24.89
CA GLU A 96 -25.40 -2.99 -24.63
C GLU A 96 -25.01 -2.80 -23.15
N LEU A 97 -25.91 -3.16 -22.25
CA LEU A 97 -25.74 -3.05 -20.80
C LEU A 97 -26.28 -4.30 -20.12
N ARG A 98 -25.44 -4.95 -19.33
CA ARG A 98 -25.84 -6.13 -18.56
C ARG A 98 -25.36 -6.02 -17.12
N ILE A 99 -26.21 -6.43 -16.21
CA ILE A 99 -25.86 -6.74 -14.83
C ILE A 99 -26.48 -8.09 -14.50
N SER A 100 -25.71 -8.99 -13.93
CA SER A 100 -26.20 -10.33 -13.61
C SER A 100 -26.59 -10.46 -12.14
N GLY A 101 -27.68 -11.15 -11.90
CA GLY A 101 -28.01 -11.76 -10.62
C GLY A 101 -28.70 -10.85 -9.63
N LYS A 102 -28.65 -11.30 -8.40
CA LYS A 102 -29.19 -10.64 -7.21
C LYS A 102 -28.17 -9.68 -6.65
N ILE A 103 -28.60 -8.49 -6.25
CA ILE A 103 -27.75 -7.53 -5.54
C ILE A 103 -28.06 -7.61 -4.05
N SER A 104 -27.03 -7.98 -3.25
CA SER A 104 -27.12 -8.01 -1.80
C SER A 104 -26.20 -6.94 -1.22
N ILE A 105 -26.74 -5.98 -0.50
CA ILE A 105 -25.95 -5.00 0.23
C ILE A 105 -25.93 -5.36 1.72
N TYR A 106 -24.81 -5.04 2.37
CA TYR A 106 -24.67 -5.30 3.80
C TYR A 106 -24.66 -3.97 4.55
N GLU A 107 -25.51 -3.84 5.55
CA GLU A 107 -25.63 -2.64 6.36
C GLU A 107 -24.29 -2.32 7.06
N GLY A 108 -23.77 -1.10 6.88
CA GLY A 108 -22.51 -0.69 7.46
C GLY A 108 -21.25 -1.18 6.74
N ALA A 109 -21.37 -1.84 5.56
CA ALA A 109 -20.25 -2.15 4.70
C ALA A 109 -20.43 -1.56 3.30
N ALA A 110 -19.34 -1.05 2.71
CA ALA A 110 -19.34 -0.61 1.33
C ALA A 110 -19.38 -1.79 0.36
N LEU A 111 -19.98 -1.60 -0.83
CA LEU A 111 -19.74 -2.49 -1.96
C LEU A 111 -18.30 -2.32 -2.44
N ASN A 112 -17.70 -3.41 -2.91
CA ASN A 112 -16.39 -3.39 -3.52
C ASN A 112 -16.34 -4.33 -4.73
N PHE A 113 -15.22 -4.35 -5.44
CA PHE A 113 -15.06 -5.16 -6.66
C PHE A 113 -15.20 -6.68 -6.45
N LEU A 114 -15.11 -7.17 -5.20
CA LEU A 114 -15.35 -8.59 -4.88
C LEU A 114 -16.84 -8.94 -4.90
N ASP A 115 -17.73 -7.97 -4.90
CA ASP A 115 -19.16 -8.20 -4.85
C ASP A 115 -19.76 -8.71 -6.17
N ASP A 116 -18.97 -8.82 -7.21
CA ASP A 116 -19.31 -9.34 -8.55
C ASP A 116 -20.51 -8.66 -9.22
N TYR A 117 -20.80 -7.42 -8.81
CA TYR A 117 -21.86 -6.59 -9.40
C TYR A 117 -21.29 -5.69 -10.49
N LYS A 118 -20.71 -6.30 -11.51
CA LYS A 118 -20.19 -5.58 -12.66
C LYS A 118 -21.30 -5.26 -13.66
N ILE A 119 -21.13 -4.14 -14.34
CA ILE A 119 -21.95 -3.77 -15.49
C ILE A 119 -21.10 -3.97 -16.73
N GLU A 120 -21.50 -4.89 -17.61
CA GLU A 120 -20.89 -5.05 -18.94
C GLU A 120 -21.51 -4.02 -19.88
N TYR A 121 -20.70 -3.29 -20.66
CA TYR A 121 -21.18 -2.17 -21.45
C TYR A 121 -20.40 -1.97 -22.75
N LYS A 122 -21.06 -1.38 -23.75
CA LYS A 122 -20.45 -0.94 -25.01
C LYS A 122 -20.08 0.55 -25.00
N GLU A 123 -20.84 1.37 -24.24
CA GLU A 123 -20.59 2.80 -24.07
C GLU A 123 -19.85 3.10 -22.74
N LYS A 124 -19.20 4.26 -22.63
CA LYS A 124 -18.41 4.63 -21.44
C LYS A 124 -19.24 5.36 -20.40
N PHE A 125 -19.52 4.72 -19.28
CA PHE A 125 -20.27 5.27 -18.14
C PHE A 125 -19.39 5.41 -16.89
N LEU A 126 -18.18 5.92 -17.03
CA LEU A 126 -17.27 6.16 -15.92
C LEU A 126 -17.75 7.29 -15.02
N ASN A 127 -17.56 7.15 -13.69
CA ASN A 127 -17.89 8.16 -12.69
C ASN A 127 -19.37 8.62 -12.80
N THR A 128 -20.29 7.66 -12.80
CA THR A 128 -21.73 7.90 -12.84
C THR A 128 -22.40 7.41 -11.58
N ASN A 129 -23.60 7.88 -11.30
CA ASN A 129 -24.48 7.29 -10.29
C ASN A 129 -25.37 6.21 -10.91
N ALA A 130 -25.64 5.17 -10.14
CA ALA A 130 -26.62 4.15 -10.44
C ALA A 130 -27.64 4.04 -9.31
N LEU A 131 -28.90 3.86 -9.62
CA LEU A 131 -29.98 3.74 -8.65
C LEU A 131 -30.61 2.37 -8.74
N ILE A 132 -30.92 1.73 -7.60
CA ILE A 132 -31.88 0.62 -7.55
C ILE A 132 -33.23 1.22 -7.18
N VAL A 133 -34.19 0.92 -8.02
CA VAL A 133 -35.57 1.43 -7.90
C VAL A 133 -36.55 0.26 -7.95
N SER A 134 -37.47 0.23 -7.01
CA SER A 134 -38.57 -0.77 -6.99
C SER A 134 -39.65 -0.48 -8.05
N GLY A 135 -40.48 -1.45 -8.32
CA GLY A 135 -41.59 -1.32 -9.29
C GLY A 135 -42.55 -0.21 -8.97
N ASP A 136 -42.70 0.18 -7.71
CA ASP A 136 -43.48 1.35 -7.24
C ASP A 136 -42.69 2.67 -7.30
N LYS A 137 -41.55 2.68 -7.99
CA LYS A 137 -40.66 3.83 -8.23
C LYS A 137 -39.95 4.40 -7.02
N LYS A 138 -39.81 3.64 -5.93
CA LYS A 138 -39.00 4.05 -4.78
C LYS A 138 -37.51 3.80 -5.02
N VAL A 139 -36.70 4.81 -4.74
CA VAL A 139 -35.22 4.68 -4.79
C VAL A 139 -34.71 3.91 -3.56
N CYS A 140 -34.36 2.65 -3.76
CA CYS A 140 -33.94 1.76 -2.71
C CYS A 140 -32.44 1.90 -2.37
N ALA A 141 -31.59 2.14 -3.37
CA ALA A 141 -30.17 2.33 -3.16
C ALA A 141 -29.55 3.21 -4.24
N ILE A 142 -28.43 3.87 -3.88
CA ILE A 142 -27.65 4.73 -4.76
C ILE A 142 -26.23 4.21 -4.75
N PHE A 143 -25.63 4.03 -5.93
CA PHE A 143 -24.28 3.54 -6.11
C PHE A 143 -23.44 4.47 -6.97
N ASN A 144 -22.15 4.47 -6.73
CA ASN A 144 -21.18 5.01 -7.66
C ASN A 144 -20.75 3.92 -8.65
N VAL A 145 -20.47 4.30 -9.89
CA VAL A 145 -20.02 3.41 -10.95
C VAL A 145 -18.54 3.74 -11.23
N VAL A 146 -17.68 2.74 -11.11
CA VAL A 146 -16.23 2.90 -11.34
C VAL A 146 -15.71 1.81 -12.26
N ALA A 147 -14.70 2.13 -13.07
CA ALA A 147 -13.94 1.12 -13.81
C ALA A 147 -12.80 0.57 -12.93
N MET A 148 -12.58 -0.73 -12.98
CA MET A 148 -11.53 -1.40 -12.23
C MET A 148 -10.79 -2.41 -13.10
N GLY A 149 -9.45 -2.47 -12.92
CA GLY A 149 -8.58 -3.45 -13.57
C GLY A 149 -8.41 -3.27 -15.08
N ASP A 150 -7.72 -4.23 -15.71
CA ASP A 150 -7.36 -4.19 -17.13
C ASP A 150 -8.52 -4.47 -18.10
N LYS A 151 -9.68 -4.85 -17.59
CA LYS A 151 -10.86 -5.14 -18.41
C LYS A 151 -11.59 -3.85 -18.77
N LYS A 152 -11.28 -3.33 -19.96
CA LYS A 152 -11.79 -2.07 -20.51
C LYS A 152 -13.33 -2.04 -20.70
N ASP A 153 -14.02 -3.17 -20.57
CA ASP A 153 -15.45 -3.33 -20.92
C ASP A 153 -16.35 -3.61 -19.71
N SER A 154 -15.87 -3.38 -18.51
CA SER A 154 -16.66 -3.63 -17.29
C SER A 154 -16.57 -2.46 -16.32
N LEU A 155 -17.73 -2.08 -15.79
CA LEU A 155 -17.88 -1.12 -14.71
C LEU A 155 -18.37 -1.85 -13.46
N TYR A 156 -17.99 -1.37 -12.29
CA TYR A 156 -18.40 -1.94 -11.01
C TYR A 156 -19.22 -0.96 -10.21
N LEU A 157 -20.24 -1.47 -9.53
CA LEU A 157 -20.99 -0.70 -8.54
C LEU A 157 -20.17 -0.56 -7.28
N VAL A 158 -20.03 0.66 -6.78
CA VAL A 158 -19.39 0.97 -5.51
C VAL A 158 -20.34 1.84 -4.70
N LYS A 159 -20.66 1.38 -3.49
CA LYS A 159 -21.51 2.11 -2.55
C LYS A 159 -20.64 2.74 -1.47
N ASP A 160 -20.92 3.99 -1.16
CA ASP A 160 -20.39 4.59 0.06
C ASP A 160 -21.10 3.98 1.28
N ALA A 161 -20.36 3.67 2.34
CA ALA A 161 -20.92 3.09 3.57
C ALA A 161 -21.93 4.01 4.28
N SER A 162 -21.88 5.31 4.01
CA SER A 162 -22.82 6.30 4.55
C SER A 162 -24.24 6.17 3.98
N LEU A 163 -24.39 5.60 2.78
CA LEU A 163 -25.72 5.43 2.15
C LEU A 163 -26.37 4.13 2.57
N SER A 164 -27.48 4.22 3.27
CA SER A 164 -28.33 3.07 3.61
C SER A 164 -29.28 2.71 2.44
N GLY A 165 -29.62 1.43 2.33
CA GLY A 165 -30.64 0.97 1.37
C GLY A 165 -32.03 0.91 2.02
N ILE A 166 -33.08 0.89 1.19
CA ILE A 166 -34.47 0.68 1.59
C ILE A 166 -34.95 -0.59 0.90
N VAL A 167 -35.56 -1.50 1.64
CA VAL A 167 -36.24 -2.68 1.09
C VAL A 167 -37.73 -2.41 1.03
N THR A 168 -38.38 -2.82 -0.06
CA THR A 168 -39.83 -2.73 -0.24
C THR A 168 -40.43 -4.14 -0.27
N ASP A 169 -41.75 -4.23 -0.02
CA ASP A 169 -42.50 -5.49 -0.14
C ASP A 169 -42.67 -5.93 -1.60
N ILE A 170 -42.39 -5.04 -2.55
CA ILE A 170 -42.48 -5.29 -3.98
C ILE A 170 -41.16 -5.91 -4.44
N LYS A 171 -41.24 -7.11 -5.02
CA LYS A 171 -40.08 -7.84 -5.57
C LYS A 171 -39.91 -7.61 -7.08
N ASP A 172 -39.98 -6.37 -7.49
CA ASP A 172 -39.70 -5.92 -8.85
C ASP A 172 -38.71 -4.76 -8.75
N TYR A 173 -37.48 -5.01 -9.13
CA TYR A 173 -36.42 -4.03 -9.04
C TYR A 173 -35.74 -3.79 -10.38
N SER A 174 -35.28 -2.58 -10.57
CA SER A 174 -34.48 -2.20 -11.73
C SER A 174 -33.31 -1.35 -11.31
N LEU A 175 -32.16 -1.57 -11.95
CA LEU A 175 -31.01 -0.68 -11.87
C LEU A 175 -31.19 0.42 -12.93
N TYR A 176 -31.15 1.66 -12.50
CA TYR A 176 -31.15 2.83 -13.39
C TYR A 176 -29.74 3.35 -13.48
N LEU A 177 -29.11 3.18 -14.64
CA LEU A 177 -27.77 3.68 -14.95
C LEU A 177 -27.89 4.96 -15.76
N MET A 178 -27.15 5.99 -15.37
CA MET A 178 -27.17 7.28 -16.03
C MET A 178 -25.90 7.51 -16.82
N GLU A 179 -26.04 8.14 -17.98
CA GLU A 179 -24.90 8.76 -18.65
C GLU A 179 -24.26 9.80 -17.73
N ARG A 180 -23.02 10.18 -18.04
CA ARG A 180 -22.26 11.14 -17.26
C ARG A 180 -23.00 12.46 -17.01
N GLU A 181 -23.62 13.05 -18.02
CA GLU A 181 -24.40 14.28 -17.86
C GLU A 181 -25.70 14.07 -17.08
N SER A 182 -26.32 12.93 -17.27
CA SER A 182 -27.52 12.53 -16.49
C SER A 182 -27.14 12.32 -15.01
N SER A 183 -25.98 11.78 -14.72
CA SER A 183 -25.49 11.62 -13.35
C SER A 183 -25.35 12.97 -12.62
N LYS A 184 -24.80 13.98 -13.28
CA LYS A 184 -24.74 15.35 -12.73
C LYS A 184 -26.11 15.91 -12.41
N PHE A 185 -27.03 15.67 -13.30
CA PHE A 185 -28.37 16.12 -13.14
C PHE A 185 -29.09 15.44 -11.96
N ILE A 186 -28.97 14.12 -11.83
CA ILE A 186 -29.49 13.36 -10.70
C ILE A 186 -28.85 13.81 -9.38
N TYR A 187 -27.55 14.09 -9.37
CA TYR A 187 -26.86 14.64 -8.20
C TYR A 187 -27.47 15.99 -7.77
N ARG A 188 -27.70 16.92 -8.71
CA ARG A 188 -28.32 18.22 -8.43
C ARG A 188 -29.73 18.12 -7.89
N ILE A 189 -30.56 17.23 -8.46
CA ILE A 189 -31.88 16.94 -7.92
C ILE A 189 -31.77 16.39 -6.50
N TYR A 190 -30.88 15.43 -6.28
CA TYR A 190 -30.67 14.82 -4.97
C TYR A 190 -30.29 15.89 -3.92
N MET A 191 -29.43 16.82 -4.28
CA MET A 191 -29.00 17.92 -3.41
C MET A 191 -30.03 19.03 -3.22
N GLY A 192 -31.10 19.04 -4.02
CA GLY A 192 -32.17 20.05 -3.93
C GLY A 192 -31.94 21.28 -4.78
N GLU A 193 -31.05 21.22 -5.77
CA GLU A 193 -30.82 22.32 -6.70
C GLU A 193 -31.93 22.48 -7.71
N GLU A 194 -32.04 23.68 -8.34
CA GLU A 194 -33.12 24.04 -9.26
C GLU A 194 -33.14 23.19 -10.54
N ARG A 195 -34.31 22.81 -10.98
CA ARG A 195 -34.54 21.83 -12.04
C ARG A 195 -34.55 22.49 -13.42
N LYS A 196 -33.71 22.01 -14.32
CA LYS A 196 -33.79 22.34 -15.76
C LYS A 196 -34.52 21.24 -16.52
N ASP A 197 -34.77 21.48 -17.82
CA ASP A 197 -35.47 20.57 -18.72
C ASP A 197 -34.94 19.13 -18.65
N LEU A 198 -35.77 18.20 -18.18
CA LEU A 198 -35.48 16.81 -17.90
C LEU A 198 -35.41 15.92 -19.13
N THR A 199 -36.03 16.35 -20.23
CA THR A 199 -36.16 15.56 -21.45
C THR A 199 -34.84 15.33 -22.20
N LYS A 200 -33.80 16.07 -21.84
CA LYS A 200 -32.45 15.98 -22.47
C LYS A 200 -31.56 14.89 -21.89
N TYR A 201 -31.95 14.33 -20.75
CA TYR A 201 -31.08 13.40 -20.04
C TYR A 201 -31.52 11.95 -20.30
N ARG A 202 -30.52 11.08 -20.60
CA ARG A 202 -30.81 9.66 -20.83
C ARG A 202 -30.48 8.85 -19.57
N VAL A 203 -31.42 7.97 -19.24
CA VAL A 203 -31.29 7.01 -18.16
C VAL A 203 -31.60 5.63 -18.72
N TYR A 204 -30.73 4.66 -18.44
CA TYR A 204 -30.88 3.28 -18.87
C TYR A 204 -31.50 2.45 -17.75
N LYS A 205 -32.56 1.69 -18.07
CA LYS A 205 -33.21 0.77 -17.13
C LYS A 205 -32.73 -0.65 -17.39
N ILE A 206 -32.13 -1.28 -16.39
CA ILE A 206 -31.65 -2.67 -16.41
C ILE A 206 -32.44 -3.45 -15.36
N PRO A 207 -33.22 -4.48 -15.72
CA PRO A 207 -33.93 -5.30 -14.75
C PRO A 207 -32.94 -6.12 -13.95
N ILE A 208 -33.13 -6.23 -12.64
CA ILE A 208 -32.36 -7.10 -11.73
C ILE A 208 -33.32 -8.13 -11.12
N MET A 209 -32.78 -9.33 -10.83
CA MET A 209 -33.60 -10.44 -10.36
C MET A 209 -34.11 -10.24 -8.93
N ASP A 210 -33.25 -9.68 -8.06
CA ASP A 210 -33.63 -9.44 -6.65
C ASP A 210 -32.69 -8.40 -6.01
N PHE A 211 -33.16 -7.74 -4.97
CA PHE A 211 -32.41 -6.82 -4.15
C PHE A 211 -32.70 -7.10 -2.68
N GLU A 212 -31.64 -7.20 -1.88
CA GLU A 212 -31.78 -7.43 -0.44
C GLU A 212 -30.76 -6.62 0.37
N ILE A 213 -31.15 -6.30 1.60
CA ILE A 213 -30.27 -5.70 2.60
C ILE A 213 -30.07 -6.71 3.71
N LEU A 214 -28.82 -7.00 4.02
CA LEU A 214 -28.42 -8.00 5.00
C LEU A 214 -27.65 -7.33 6.14
N PRO A 215 -27.73 -7.86 7.38
CA PRO A 215 -26.82 -7.45 8.43
C PRO A 215 -25.42 -7.99 8.16
N LEU A 216 -24.40 -7.35 8.77
CA LEU A 216 -23.04 -7.87 8.72
C LEU A 216 -22.98 -9.26 9.35
N ILE A 217 -22.19 -10.13 8.74
CA ILE A 217 -21.98 -11.52 9.18
C ILE A 217 -21.22 -11.52 10.50
N GLU A 218 -21.72 -12.25 11.47
CA GLU A 218 -21.01 -12.47 12.74
C GLU A 218 -19.94 -13.55 12.54
N LEU A 219 -18.68 -13.19 12.82
CA LEU A 219 -17.56 -14.13 12.75
C LEU A 219 -17.43 -14.93 14.05
N HIS A 220 -17.22 -16.25 13.91
CA HIS A 220 -16.86 -17.13 15.01
C HIS A 220 -15.35 -17.19 15.25
N MET A 221 -14.57 -16.87 14.23
CA MET A 221 -13.12 -16.86 14.28
C MET A 221 -12.61 -15.41 14.27
N PRO A 222 -11.53 -15.11 15.01
CA PRO A 222 -10.92 -13.79 15.00
C PRO A 222 -10.30 -13.46 13.63
N ILE A 223 -10.16 -12.18 13.35
CA ILE A 223 -9.34 -11.69 12.25
C ILE A 223 -7.88 -11.74 12.67
N ALA A 224 -6.99 -12.19 11.81
CA ALA A 224 -5.55 -12.13 12.01
C ALA A 224 -4.98 -10.91 11.27
N LEU A 225 -4.22 -10.08 11.97
CA LEU A 225 -3.57 -8.88 11.45
C LEU A 225 -2.06 -8.94 11.74
N ASP A 226 -1.27 -8.78 10.71
CA ASP A 226 0.18 -8.58 10.80
C ASP A 226 0.50 -7.12 10.48
N LEU A 227 0.79 -6.34 11.52
CA LEU A 227 1.25 -4.97 11.40
C LEU A 227 2.76 -4.96 11.17
N GLY A 228 3.17 -4.97 9.90
CA GLY A 228 4.59 -4.88 9.55
C GLY A 228 5.12 -3.45 9.53
N SER A 229 6.44 -3.29 9.62
CA SER A 229 7.11 -1.99 9.50
C SER A 229 6.92 -1.34 8.13
N THR A 230 6.87 -2.14 7.08
CA THR A 230 6.74 -1.67 5.70
C THR A 230 5.33 -1.90 5.15
N ASN A 231 4.76 -3.07 5.41
CA ASN A 231 3.45 -3.44 4.91
C ASN A 231 2.63 -4.14 5.99
N THR A 232 1.31 -3.94 5.93
CA THR A 232 0.33 -4.60 6.81
C THR A 232 -0.47 -5.61 5.99
N THR A 233 -0.74 -6.77 6.58
CA THR A 233 -1.62 -7.80 6.00
C THR A 233 -2.73 -8.18 6.95
N VAL A 234 -3.89 -8.55 6.41
CA VAL A 234 -5.03 -9.01 7.19
C VAL A 234 -5.62 -10.25 6.53
N ALA A 235 -5.99 -11.22 7.35
CA ALA A 235 -6.60 -12.45 6.88
C ALA A 235 -7.66 -12.96 7.88
N MET A 236 -8.59 -13.77 7.36
CA MET A 236 -9.55 -14.51 8.15
C MET A 236 -9.61 -15.98 7.71
N TYR A 237 -10.09 -16.83 8.57
CA TYR A 237 -10.42 -18.20 8.24
C TYR A 237 -11.89 -18.32 7.87
N ALA A 238 -12.18 -18.70 6.62
CA ALA A 238 -13.54 -18.89 6.13
C ALA A 238 -14.06 -20.28 6.55
N ASP A 239 -14.62 -20.35 7.74
CA ASP A 239 -15.26 -21.58 8.24
C ASP A 239 -16.57 -21.89 7.52
N SER A 240 -17.14 -23.06 7.77
CA SER A 240 -18.39 -23.51 7.15
C SER A 240 -19.58 -22.61 7.48
N SER A 241 -19.57 -21.92 8.62
CA SER A 241 -20.63 -20.98 9.01
C SER A 241 -20.58 -19.72 8.17
N TYR A 242 -19.41 -19.10 8.07
CA TYR A 242 -19.19 -17.93 7.24
C TYR A 242 -19.43 -18.24 5.75
N TYR A 243 -18.89 -19.38 5.27
CA TYR A 243 -19.03 -19.80 3.87
C TYR A 243 -20.49 -19.88 3.40
N ARG A 244 -21.38 -20.37 4.27
CA ARG A 244 -22.82 -20.47 3.95
C ARG A 244 -23.53 -19.12 3.90
N GLN A 245 -23.07 -18.14 4.71
CA GLN A 245 -23.71 -16.83 4.82
C GLN A 245 -23.29 -15.84 3.72
N ILE A 246 -22.03 -15.93 3.22
CA ILE A 246 -21.45 -14.93 2.32
C ILE A 246 -21.77 -15.14 0.84
N HIS A 247 -22.57 -16.12 0.47
CA HIS A 247 -22.73 -16.51 -0.95
C HIS A 247 -21.37 -16.78 -1.64
N ALA A 248 -20.51 -17.52 -0.97
CA ALA A 248 -19.08 -17.69 -1.23
C ALA A 248 -18.73 -18.13 -2.66
N LYS A 249 -19.61 -18.87 -3.34
CA LYS A 249 -19.37 -19.34 -4.71
C LYS A 249 -19.23 -18.17 -5.70
N GLN A 250 -19.97 -17.10 -5.50
CA GLN A 250 -19.90 -15.91 -6.35
C GLN A 250 -18.63 -15.12 -6.14
N ARG A 251 -18.03 -15.20 -4.94
CA ARG A 251 -16.85 -14.45 -4.53
C ARG A 251 -15.54 -15.20 -4.66
N GLY A 252 -15.56 -16.44 -5.18
CA GLY A 252 -14.36 -17.27 -5.29
C GLY A 252 -13.75 -17.69 -3.95
N ILE A 253 -14.46 -17.51 -2.84
CA ILE A 253 -14.07 -17.94 -1.50
C ILE A 253 -14.25 -19.45 -1.40
N LYS A 254 -13.25 -20.15 -0.87
CA LYS A 254 -13.31 -21.58 -0.61
C LYS A 254 -13.57 -21.84 0.87
N GLU A 255 -14.40 -22.83 1.16
CA GLU A 255 -14.67 -23.28 2.53
C GLU A 255 -13.41 -23.82 3.20
N ASN A 256 -13.27 -23.57 4.49
CA ASN A 256 -12.13 -24.02 5.30
C ASN A 256 -10.77 -23.58 4.79
N THR A 257 -10.69 -22.34 4.27
CA THR A 257 -9.45 -21.75 3.78
C THR A 257 -9.17 -20.39 4.42
N ILE A 258 -7.90 -19.99 4.37
CA ILE A 258 -7.47 -18.65 4.75
C ILE A 258 -7.75 -17.69 3.59
N CYS A 259 -8.51 -16.64 3.88
CA CYS A 259 -8.83 -15.57 2.95
C CYS A 259 -8.11 -14.30 3.38
N HIS A 260 -7.34 -13.70 2.46
CA HIS A 260 -6.67 -12.42 2.70
C HIS A 260 -7.58 -11.27 2.32
N THR A 261 -7.52 -10.18 3.09
CA THR A 261 -8.09 -8.90 2.68
C THR A 261 -7.41 -8.44 1.38
N LEU A 262 -8.21 -8.02 0.42
CA LEU A 262 -7.72 -7.41 -0.80
C LEU A 262 -7.87 -5.88 -0.67
N PHE A 263 -6.74 -5.19 -0.69
CA PHE A 263 -6.69 -3.74 -0.67
C PHE A 263 -6.77 -3.23 -2.09
N LEU A 264 -7.83 -2.49 -2.38
CA LEU A 264 -7.97 -1.77 -3.64
C LEU A 264 -7.58 -0.32 -3.41
N GLU A 265 -6.55 0.12 -4.09
CA GLU A 265 -6.09 1.51 -4.06
C GLU A 265 -5.98 2.06 -5.48
N SER A 266 -6.65 3.17 -5.74
CA SER A 266 -6.55 3.90 -7.01
C SER A 266 -5.59 5.06 -6.85
N VAL A 267 -4.50 5.07 -7.60
CA VAL A 267 -3.42 6.04 -7.47
C VAL A 267 -2.92 6.44 -8.86
N GLY A 268 -2.94 7.73 -9.16
CA GLY A 268 -2.43 8.25 -10.44
C GLY A 268 -3.13 7.70 -11.68
N GLY A 269 -4.41 7.27 -11.54
CA GLY A 269 -5.19 6.65 -12.61
C GLY A 269 -5.01 5.14 -12.75
N GLU A 270 -4.18 4.52 -11.91
CA GLU A 270 -3.97 3.07 -11.88
C GLU A 270 -4.67 2.45 -10.66
N ASN A 271 -5.20 1.25 -10.84
CA ASN A 271 -5.83 0.48 -9.77
C ASN A 271 -4.89 -0.65 -9.33
N PHE A 272 -4.61 -0.69 -8.05
CA PHE A 272 -3.79 -1.73 -7.41
C PHE A 272 -4.70 -2.60 -6.55
N ILE A 273 -4.62 -3.91 -6.74
CA ILE A 273 -5.35 -4.91 -5.94
C ILE A 273 -4.31 -5.84 -5.32
N GLU A 274 -4.05 -5.66 -4.04
CA GLU A 274 -2.99 -6.38 -3.36
C GLU A 274 -3.45 -6.96 -2.01
N LYS A 275 -2.76 -8.00 -1.55
CA LYS A 275 -2.99 -8.62 -0.23
C LYS A 275 -2.26 -7.90 0.90
N MET A 276 -1.49 -6.90 0.57
CA MET A 276 -0.68 -6.09 1.50
C MET A 276 -0.93 -4.62 1.23
N ILE A 277 -0.94 -3.82 2.28
CA ILE A 277 -1.03 -2.37 2.19
C ILE A 277 0.22 -1.74 2.84
N PRO A 278 0.87 -0.73 2.23
CA PRO A 278 1.98 -0.02 2.85
C PRO A 278 1.60 0.56 4.21
N THR A 279 2.47 0.37 5.21
CA THR A 279 2.28 0.91 6.57
C THR A 279 2.73 2.37 6.61
N VAL A 280 2.01 3.22 5.88
CA VAL A 280 2.32 4.65 5.70
C VAL A 280 1.07 5.49 5.91
N VAL A 281 1.24 6.63 6.58
CA VAL A 281 0.18 7.61 6.86
C VAL A 281 0.65 8.99 6.40
N ALA A 282 -0.17 9.70 5.64
CA ALA A 282 0.08 11.08 5.27
C ALA A 282 -1.08 11.99 5.67
N VAL A 283 -0.76 13.24 6.03
CA VAL A 283 -1.73 14.26 6.43
C VAL A 283 -2.06 15.11 5.22
N THR A 284 -3.33 15.21 4.85
CA THR A 284 -3.76 15.98 3.68
C THR A 284 -4.36 17.34 4.04
N ASP A 285 -5.04 17.43 5.17
CA ASP A 285 -5.65 18.67 5.63
C ASP A 285 -5.70 18.74 7.15
N VAL A 286 -5.43 19.93 7.71
CA VAL A 286 -5.50 20.21 9.15
C VAL A 286 -6.47 21.34 9.37
N ASN A 287 -7.64 21.03 9.94
CA ASN A 287 -8.66 22.00 10.31
C ASN A 287 -8.74 22.15 11.83
N GLU A 288 -9.52 23.12 12.31
CA GLU A 288 -9.69 23.35 13.75
C GLU A 288 -10.28 22.12 14.46
N ASP A 289 -11.24 21.43 13.82
CA ASP A 289 -11.97 20.30 14.43
C ASP A 289 -11.51 18.93 13.94
N SER A 290 -10.85 18.85 12.77
CA SER A 290 -10.52 17.57 12.13
C SER A 290 -9.14 17.56 11.49
N ILE A 291 -8.60 16.36 11.31
CA ILE A 291 -7.40 16.11 10.53
C ILE A 291 -7.75 15.03 9.52
N ASP A 292 -7.52 15.30 8.24
CA ASP A 292 -7.71 14.36 7.16
C ASP A 292 -6.42 13.59 6.88
N TYR A 293 -6.54 12.29 6.78
CA TYR A 293 -5.45 11.38 6.52
C TYR A 293 -5.67 10.60 5.24
N VAL A 294 -4.58 10.24 4.60
CA VAL A 294 -4.53 9.20 3.58
C VAL A 294 -3.54 8.11 4.00
N PHE A 295 -3.77 6.89 3.53
CA PHE A 295 -3.05 5.72 4.00
C PHE A 295 -2.50 4.92 2.83
N GLY A 296 -1.58 3.98 3.13
CA GLY A 296 -1.13 2.98 2.19
C GLY A 296 -0.38 3.54 0.99
N ARG A 297 -0.65 2.99 -0.17
CA ARG A 297 -0.05 3.39 -1.44
C ARG A 297 -0.40 4.82 -1.82
N ARG A 298 -1.62 5.23 -1.51
CA ARG A 298 -2.05 6.62 -1.71
C ARG A 298 -1.22 7.60 -0.88
N ALA A 299 -0.88 7.25 0.37
CA ALA A 299 0.01 8.07 1.20
C ALA A 299 1.43 8.15 0.62
N LEU A 300 1.96 7.05 0.10
CA LEU A 300 3.24 7.04 -0.61
C LEU A 300 3.22 7.94 -1.84
N TRP A 301 2.16 7.87 -2.62
CA TRP A 301 2.00 8.70 -3.81
C TRP A 301 1.93 10.19 -3.46
N PHE A 302 1.17 10.57 -2.42
CA PHE A 302 1.16 11.94 -1.92
C PHE A 302 2.53 12.39 -1.43
N ALA A 303 3.27 11.53 -0.73
CA ALA A 303 4.63 11.82 -0.31
C ALA A 303 5.54 12.13 -1.50
N ASN A 304 5.37 11.38 -2.58
CA ASN A 304 6.13 11.55 -3.81
C ASN A 304 5.72 12.79 -4.62
N LEU A 305 4.49 13.29 -4.45
CA LEU A 305 4.01 14.52 -5.09
C LEU A 305 4.44 15.79 -4.36
N SER A 306 4.77 15.71 -3.07
CA SER A 306 5.14 16.88 -2.29
C SER A 306 6.52 17.37 -2.68
N TYR A 307 6.56 18.32 -3.61
CA TYR A 307 7.79 19.03 -3.90
C TYR A 307 8.13 20.05 -2.84
N THR A 308 9.32 19.99 -2.42
CA THR A 308 10.32 20.94 -1.96
C THR A 308 9.87 22.13 -1.09
N ASP A 309 8.75 22.78 -1.35
CA ASP A 309 8.45 24.08 -0.76
C ASP A 309 7.34 24.05 0.30
N LYS A 310 6.49 23.01 0.27
CA LYS A 310 5.36 22.88 1.20
C LYS A 310 5.29 21.43 1.69
N GLY A 311 6.13 21.12 2.67
CA GLY A 311 6.11 19.80 3.29
C GLY A 311 4.83 19.59 4.08
N PHE A 312 4.26 18.39 3.97
CA PHE A 312 3.24 17.89 4.87
C PHE A 312 3.75 16.64 5.60
N SER A 313 3.10 16.30 6.71
CA SER A 313 3.54 15.18 7.53
C SER A 313 3.25 13.85 6.86
N VAL A 314 4.30 13.03 6.71
CA VAL A 314 4.23 11.64 6.28
C VAL A 314 4.95 10.79 7.30
N PHE A 315 4.30 9.72 7.74
CA PHE A 315 4.82 8.81 8.75
C PHE A 315 5.01 7.42 8.14
N TYR A 316 6.23 6.96 8.22
CA TYR A 316 6.64 5.62 7.81
C TYR A 316 6.93 4.80 9.06
N ASP A 317 6.84 3.48 8.97
CA ASP A 317 7.25 2.55 10.03
C ASP A 317 6.62 2.87 11.41
N ILE A 318 5.32 3.21 11.39
CA ILE A 318 4.56 3.53 12.61
C ILE A 318 4.53 2.39 13.63
N LYS A 319 4.86 1.16 13.21
CA LYS A 319 5.03 0.00 14.08
C LYS A 319 6.07 0.23 15.17
N ARG A 320 7.16 0.92 14.87
CA ARG A 320 8.24 1.21 15.84
C ARG A 320 7.83 2.17 16.95
N TRP A 321 6.71 2.84 16.80
CA TRP A 321 6.18 3.74 17.83
C TRP A 321 5.61 3.01 19.06
N ALA A 322 5.52 1.69 19.02
CA ALA A 322 5.00 0.91 20.15
C ALA A 322 5.73 1.20 21.48
N GLY A 323 7.03 1.50 21.44
CA GLY A 323 7.82 1.87 22.64
C GLY A 323 7.63 3.32 23.12
N ASP A 324 6.96 4.17 22.35
CA ASP A 324 6.80 5.60 22.63
C ASP A 324 5.51 6.14 22.00
N PHE A 325 4.42 5.39 22.19
CA PHE A 325 3.14 5.65 21.53
C PHE A 325 2.38 6.87 22.10
N GLU A 326 2.70 7.32 23.29
CA GLU A 326 2.10 8.50 23.92
C GLU A 326 2.74 9.83 23.46
N ARG A 327 3.90 9.76 22.84
CA ARG A 327 4.59 10.95 22.33
C ARG A 327 3.72 11.67 21.32
N LYS A 328 3.78 13.01 21.37
CA LYS A 328 3.10 13.89 20.42
C LYS A 328 3.96 14.13 19.19
N GLU A 329 3.34 14.04 18.03
CA GLU A 329 3.92 14.43 16.74
C GLU A 329 3.22 15.70 16.24
N GLU A 330 3.99 16.58 15.61
CA GLU A 330 3.45 17.72 14.89
C GLU A 330 2.93 17.24 13.52
N LEU A 331 1.65 17.38 13.28
CA LEU A 331 1.02 17.09 12.01
C LEU A 331 0.84 18.40 11.24
N THR A 332 1.44 18.48 10.08
CA THR A 332 1.41 19.68 9.23
C THR A 332 0.81 19.29 7.87
N ASP A 333 -0.10 20.10 7.34
CA ASP A 333 -0.62 19.98 5.98
C ASP A 333 0.20 20.80 4.96
N ALA A 334 -0.10 20.64 3.68
CA ALA A 334 0.57 21.35 2.59
C ALA A 334 0.36 22.88 2.63
N LYS A 335 -0.62 23.37 3.39
CA LYS A 335 -0.90 24.81 3.60
C LYS A 335 -0.12 25.36 4.79
N GLY A 336 0.65 24.53 5.49
CA GLY A 336 1.44 24.90 6.67
C GLY A 336 0.63 25.01 7.97
N ARG A 337 -0.63 24.58 7.99
CA ARG A 337 -1.42 24.48 9.22
C ARG A 337 -0.95 23.25 9.98
N TYR A 338 -0.88 23.36 11.30
CA TYR A 338 -0.34 22.28 12.10
C TYR A 338 -1.15 22.02 13.37
N ARG A 339 -1.04 20.79 13.87
CA ARG A 339 -1.64 20.33 15.13
C ARG A 339 -0.77 19.25 15.76
N TYR A 340 -0.77 19.17 17.11
CA TYR A 340 -0.07 18.12 17.84
C TYR A 340 -1.03 16.99 18.17
N VAL A 341 -0.65 15.76 17.83
CA VAL A 341 -1.46 14.54 18.02
C VAL A 341 -0.57 13.45 18.60
N GLN A 342 -1.10 12.63 19.50
CA GLN A 342 -0.36 11.49 20.02
C GLN A 342 -0.16 10.41 18.93
N ARG A 343 0.98 9.73 18.95
CA ARG A 343 1.30 8.64 18.00
C ARG A 343 0.23 7.56 17.98
N ILE A 344 -0.32 7.22 19.14
CA ILE A 344 -1.38 6.22 19.27
C ILE A 344 -2.64 6.59 18.47
N GLU A 345 -2.99 7.86 18.38
CA GLU A 345 -4.13 8.33 17.59
C GLU A 345 -3.91 8.10 16.09
N ILE A 346 -2.67 8.32 15.61
CA ILE A 346 -2.30 8.08 14.21
C ILE A 346 -2.37 6.57 13.90
N ILE A 347 -1.84 5.73 14.81
CA ILE A 347 -1.92 4.27 14.70
C ILE A 347 -3.39 3.81 14.68
N ALA A 348 -4.23 4.38 15.55
CA ALA A 348 -5.66 4.06 15.62
C ALA A 348 -6.38 4.39 14.28
N LYS A 349 -6.07 5.55 13.68
CA LYS A 349 -6.63 5.94 12.37
C LYS A 349 -6.21 4.97 11.25
N TYR A 350 -4.94 4.56 11.23
CA TYR A 350 -4.44 3.59 10.26
C TYR A 350 -5.10 2.22 10.45
N LEU A 351 -5.14 1.71 11.67
CA LEU A 351 -5.77 0.41 11.96
C LEU A 351 -7.27 0.44 11.63
N LYS A 352 -7.96 1.53 11.97
CA LYS A 352 -9.38 1.70 11.60
C LYS A 352 -9.57 1.59 10.09
N TYR A 353 -8.75 2.29 9.30
CA TYR A 353 -8.81 2.23 7.84
C TYR A 353 -8.61 0.79 7.31
N VAL A 354 -7.61 0.08 7.82
CA VAL A 354 -7.32 -1.31 7.43
C VAL A 354 -8.48 -2.25 7.79
N LEU A 355 -9.06 -2.08 8.98
CA LEU A 355 -10.17 -2.90 9.46
C LEU A 355 -11.49 -2.56 8.75
N ASP A 356 -11.73 -1.30 8.38
CA ASP A 356 -12.89 -0.91 7.58
C ASP A 356 -12.85 -1.58 6.20
N ILE A 357 -11.69 -1.58 5.51
CA ILE A 357 -11.52 -2.31 4.25
C ILE A 357 -11.74 -3.82 4.46
N THR A 358 -11.23 -4.36 5.54
CA THR A 358 -11.42 -5.79 5.88
C THR A 358 -12.91 -6.13 6.09
N ARG A 359 -13.64 -5.29 6.83
CA ARG A 359 -15.09 -5.40 7.00
C ARG A 359 -15.79 -5.37 5.65
N ASP A 360 -15.43 -4.43 4.80
CA ASP A 360 -16.05 -4.26 3.48
C ASP A 360 -15.73 -5.43 2.53
N ASN A 361 -14.54 -6.01 2.64
CA ASN A 361 -14.18 -7.22 1.88
C ASN A 361 -15.00 -8.43 2.33
N PHE A 362 -15.07 -8.68 3.63
CA PHE A 362 -15.67 -9.89 4.17
C PHE A 362 -17.13 -9.72 4.61
N LYS A 363 -17.69 -8.52 4.51
CA LYS A 363 -19.08 -8.22 4.94
C LYS A 363 -19.38 -8.69 6.35
N CYS A 364 -18.41 -8.55 7.25
CA CYS A 364 -18.48 -9.11 8.60
C CYS A 364 -18.35 -8.04 9.68
N ARG A 365 -18.90 -8.33 10.85
CA ARG A 365 -18.66 -7.53 12.04
C ARG A 365 -17.38 -7.99 12.72
N ILE A 366 -16.38 -7.10 12.77
CA ILE A 366 -15.10 -7.38 13.41
C ILE A 366 -15.23 -7.06 14.91
N LYS A 367 -15.17 -8.10 15.74
CA LYS A 367 -15.20 -7.97 17.22
C LYS A 367 -13.85 -8.21 17.84
N GLU A 368 -13.05 -9.09 17.27
CA GLU A 368 -11.77 -9.54 17.80
C GLU A 368 -10.73 -9.65 16.69
N VAL A 369 -9.55 -9.11 16.96
CA VAL A 369 -8.40 -9.14 16.06
C VAL A 369 -7.19 -9.68 16.80
N TYR A 370 -6.54 -10.68 16.23
CA TYR A 370 -5.29 -11.25 16.71
C TYR A 370 -4.14 -10.60 15.96
N ILE A 371 -3.21 -10.01 16.72
CA ILE A 371 -2.07 -9.28 16.17
C ILE A 371 -0.78 -10.00 16.52
N THR A 372 0.09 -10.20 15.53
CA THR A 372 1.45 -10.67 15.73
C THR A 372 2.35 -9.51 16.16
N VAL A 373 3.29 -9.80 17.06
CA VAL A 373 4.21 -8.78 17.61
C VAL A 373 5.64 -9.32 17.68
N PRO A 374 6.65 -8.44 17.67
CA PRO A 374 8.03 -8.85 17.85
C PRO A 374 8.26 -9.52 19.22
N VAL A 375 9.10 -10.55 19.24
CA VAL A 375 9.35 -11.39 20.42
C VAL A 375 9.71 -10.58 21.66
N LYS A 376 10.66 -9.61 21.53
CA LYS A 376 11.20 -8.86 22.68
C LYS A 376 10.29 -7.73 23.18
N GLN A 377 9.32 -7.30 22.39
CA GLN A 377 8.51 -6.11 22.68
C GLN A 377 7.08 -6.44 23.08
N LYS A 378 6.77 -7.70 23.34
CA LYS A 378 5.40 -8.18 23.60
C LYS A 378 4.67 -7.35 24.65
N HIS A 379 5.27 -7.08 25.80
CA HIS A 379 4.66 -6.32 26.88
C HIS A 379 4.27 -4.89 26.48
N VAL A 380 5.15 -4.21 25.73
CA VAL A 380 4.91 -2.84 25.26
C VAL A 380 3.74 -2.81 24.26
N TYR A 381 3.68 -3.82 23.38
CA TYR A 381 2.57 -3.97 22.45
C TYR A 381 1.25 -4.27 23.16
N GLU A 382 1.25 -5.10 24.21
CA GLU A 382 0.05 -5.39 25.00
C GLU A 382 -0.54 -4.12 25.62
N GLN A 383 0.30 -3.22 26.14
CA GLN A 383 -0.14 -1.92 26.66
C GLN A 383 -0.75 -1.04 25.58
N MET A 384 -0.06 -0.85 24.48
CA MET A 384 -0.54 -0.05 23.33
C MET A 384 -1.85 -0.61 22.76
N LEU A 385 -1.94 -1.93 22.57
CA LEU A 385 -3.14 -2.58 22.04
C LEU A 385 -4.33 -2.53 22.99
N GLY A 386 -4.09 -2.48 24.30
CA GLY A 386 -5.15 -2.24 25.30
C GLY A 386 -5.85 -0.90 25.05
N LEU A 387 -5.08 0.18 24.92
CA LEU A 387 -5.61 1.51 24.62
C LEU A 387 -6.26 1.59 23.23
N LEU A 388 -5.64 0.99 22.23
CA LEU A 388 -6.21 0.92 20.87
C LEU A 388 -7.52 0.16 20.83
N SER A 389 -7.68 -0.87 21.65
CA SER A 389 -8.94 -1.63 21.77
C SER A 389 -10.08 -0.75 22.28
N GLU A 390 -9.81 0.11 23.26
CA GLU A 390 -10.79 1.08 23.75
C GLU A 390 -11.15 2.11 22.68
N MET A 391 -10.12 2.68 22.01
CA MET A 391 -10.33 3.70 20.96
C MET A 391 -11.11 3.17 19.76
N LEU A 392 -10.90 1.92 19.38
CA LEU A 392 -11.54 1.29 18.21
C LEU A 392 -12.82 0.53 18.54
N SER A 393 -13.11 0.30 19.83
CA SER A 393 -14.20 -0.58 20.29
C SER A 393 -14.11 -2.00 19.68
N ILE A 394 -12.89 -2.50 19.50
CA ILE A 394 -12.57 -3.82 18.95
C ILE A 394 -11.54 -4.47 19.87
N SER A 395 -11.73 -5.74 20.24
CA SER A 395 -10.76 -6.46 21.06
C SER A 395 -9.50 -6.80 20.26
N LEU A 396 -8.39 -6.11 20.54
CA LEU A 396 -7.08 -6.36 19.94
C LEU A 396 -6.25 -7.21 20.91
N LYS A 397 -5.84 -8.40 20.49
CA LYS A 397 -5.10 -9.34 21.34
C LYS A 397 -3.77 -9.76 20.73
N VAL A 398 -2.74 -9.81 21.55
CA VAL A 398 -1.48 -10.46 21.20
C VAL A 398 -1.62 -11.96 21.48
N THR A 399 -1.55 -12.77 20.44
CA THR A 399 -1.65 -14.22 20.58
C THR A 399 -0.35 -14.95 20.33
N LEU A 400 0.35 -14.51 19.28
CA LEU A 400 1.58 -15.14 18.84
C LEU A 400 2.64 -14.06 18.56
N ASP A 401 3.89 -14.41 18.77
CA ASP A 401 4.98 -13.65 18.17
C ASP A 401 5.14 -13.98 16.66
N GLU A 402 5.75 -13.06 15.94
CA GLU A 402 5.91 -13.15 14.47
C GLU A 402 6.58 -14.45 14.05
N SER A 403 7.64 -14.86 14.70
CA SER A 403 8.37 -16.09 14.36
C SER A 403 7.58 -17.36 14.66
N THR A 404 6.78 -17.39 15.73
CA THR A 404 5.86 -18.50 16.00
C THR A 404 4.76 -18.58 14.96
N ALA A 405 4.20 -17.45 14.51
CA ALA A 405 3.20 -17.43 13.44
C ALA A 405 3.76 -18.00 12.12
N VAL A 406 5.01 -17.63 11.78
CA VAL A 406 5.72 -18.19 10.63
C VAL A 406 5.91 -19.70 10.75
N LEU A 407 6.26 -20.18 11.95
CA LEU A 407 6.41 -21.62 12.21
C LEU A 407 5.10 -22.38 11.97
N TYR A 408 3.97 -21.87 12.45
CA TYR A 408 2.66 -22.50 12.17
C TYR A 408 2.36 -22.58 10.68
N SER A 409 2.60 -21.50 9.95
CA SER A 409 2.45 -21.49 8.49
C SER A 409 3.35 -22.53 7.80
N PHE A 410 4.57 -22.67 8.31
CA PHE A 410 5.52 -23.64 7.77
C PHE A 410 5.08 -25.10 8.03
N ILE A 411 4.70 -25.43 9.26
CA ILE A 411 4.19 -26.76 9.64
C ILE A 411 2.97 -27.12 8.78
N SER A 412 2.04 -26.20 8.58
CA SER A 412 0.87 -26.40 7.72
C SER A 412 1.27 -26.78 6.29
N LYS A 413 2.26 -26.10 5.71
CA LYS A 413 2.77 -26.40 4.37
C LYS A 413 3.50 -27.75 4.29
N MET A 414 4.23 -28.14 5.35
CA MET A 414 4.88 -29.45 5.41
C MET A 414 3.85 -30.59 5.49
N ARG A 415 2.75 -30.34 6.21
CA ARG A 415 1.61 -31.26 6.27
C ARG A 415 1.00 -31.48 4.89
N GLU A 416 0.72 -30.41 4.15
CA GLU A 416 0.17 -30.51 2.79
C GLU A 416 1.06 -31.36 1.86
N LYS A 417 2.37 -31.37 2.11
CA LYS A 417 3.36 -32.17 1.37
C LYS A 417 3.58 -33.58 1.93
N ASN A 418 2.83 -33.99 2.96
CA ASN A 418 2.99 -35.25 3.67
C ASN A 418 4.44 -35.53 4.14
N SER A 419 5.19 -34.51 4.51
CA SER A 419 6.59 -34.61 4.92
C SER A 419 6.79 -34.80 6.43
N LEU A 420 5.71 -34.79 7.20
CA LEU A 420 5.74 -34.99 8.67
C LEU A 420 5.13 -36.35 9.01
N LYS A 421 5.81 -37.10 9.91
CA LYS A 421 5.36 -38.41 10.36
C LYS A 421 4.70 -38.34 11.74
N ASP A 422 3.65 -39.13 11.91
CA ASP A 422 2.96 -39.23 13.20
C ASP A 422 3.87 -39.76 14.30
N GLY A 423 3.74 -39.19 15.49
CA GLY A 423 4.53 -39.55 16.67
C GLY A 423 5.95 -39.00 16.70
N GLU A 424 6.47 -38.48 15.58
CA GLU A 424 7.83 -37.92 15.53
C GLU A 424 7.89 -36.50 16.10
N SER A 425 9.06 -36.17 16.67
CA SER A 425 9.40 -34.84 17.16
C SER A 425 10.42 -34.19 16.25
N TYR A 426 10.21 -32.94 15.92
CA TYR A 426 11.09 -32.16 15.08
C TYR A 426 11.57 -30.89 15.78
N LYS A 427 12.81 -30.48 15.52
CA LYS A 427 13.37 -29.20 15.96
C LYS A 427 13.59 -28.30 14.75
N ALA A 428 12.93 -27.17 14.75
CA ALA A 428 13.04 -26.16 13.71
C ALA A 428 13.70 -24.88 14.23
N LEU A 429 14.58 -24.31 13.42
CA LEU A 429 15.14 -22.97 13.61
C LEU A 429 14.60 -22.08 12.48
N ILE A 430 13.97 -20.96 12.84
CA ILE A 430 13.39 -20.02 11.90
C ILE A 430 14.00 -18.65 12.11
N MET A 431 14.52 -18.09 11.04
CA MET A 431 14.96 -16.70 10.96
C MET A 431 14.01 -15.95 10.04
N ASP A 432 13.33 -14.95 10.58
CA ASP A 432 12.41 -14.08 9.84
C ASP A 432 12.99 -12.69 9.72
N CYS A 433 13.39 -12.29 8.50
CA CYS A 433 13.90 -10.96 8.20
C CYS A 433 12.84 -10.15 7.45
N GLY A 434 12.13 -9.33 8.20
CA GLY A 434 11.13 -8.39 7.70
C GLY A 434 11.74 -7.12 7.11
N GLY A 435 10.90 -6.08 6.95
CA GLY A 435 11.34 -4.78 6.47
C GLY A 435 12.17 -3.99 7.50
N GLY A 436 11.80 -4.05 8.78
CA GLY A 436 12.44 -3.28 9.84
C GLY A 436 13.11 -4.11 10.94
N THR A 437 12.73 -5.37 11.08
CA THR A 437 13.19 -6.25 12.17
C THR A 437 13.63 -7.61 11.64
N THR A 438 14.48 -8.28 12.41
CA THR A 438 14.84 -9.68 12.20
C THR A 438 14.65 -10.44 13.49
N ASP A 439 13.94 -11.56 13.44
CA ASP A 439 13.66 -12.43 14.57
C ASP A 439 14.17 -13.84 14.35
N LEU A 440 14.72 -14.44 15.41
CA LEU A 440 15.14 -15.83 15.44
C LEU A 440 14.34 -16.60 16.48
N SER A 441 13.75 -17.71 16.08
CA SER A 441 13.06 -18.64 16.97
C SER A 441 13.50 -20.08 16.73
N ALA A 442 13.69 -20.79 17.82
CA ALA A 442 13.85 -22.23 17.80
C ALA A 442 12.66 -22.90 18.48
N CYS A 443 12.13 -23.90 17.84
CA CYS A 443 10.96 -24.62 18.34
C CYS A 443 11.13 -26.12 18.19
N LYS A 444 10.71 -26.85 19.21
CA LYS A 444 10.48 -28.29 19.15
C LYS A 444 8.99 -28.53 19.01
N PHE A 445 8.59 -29.31 18.03
CA PHE A 445 7.20 -29.70 17.86
C PHE A 445 7.07 -31.19 17.65
N LYS A 446 5.94 -31.75 18.13
CA LYS A 446 5.60 -33.16 17.97
C LYS A 446 4.29 -33.26 17.20
N VAL A 447 4.25 -34.18 16.25
CA VAL A 447 3.08 -34.46 15.41
C VAL A 447 2.23 -35.53 16.07
N HIS A 448 0.93 -35.30 16.15
CA HIS A 448 -0.05 -36.25 16.66
C HIS A 448 -1.18 -36.38 15.62
N ALA A 449 -1.29 -37.55 15.01
CA ALA A 449 -2.39 -37.86 14.09
C ALA A 449 -3.51 -38.65 14.83
N LYS A 450 -4.75 -38.20 14.66
CA LYS A 450 -5.94 -38.90 15.12
C LYS A 450 -6.92 -39.01 13.94
N GLY A 451 -6.82 -40.08 13.18
CA GLY A 451 -7.55 -40.18 11.91
C GLY A 451 -7.09 -39.08 10.93
N ASP A 452 -8.06 -38.35 10.37
CA ASP A 452 -7.79 -37.25 9.44
C ASP A 452 -7.36 -35.95 10.15
N ILE A 453 -7.39 -35.90 11.49
CA ILE A 453 -7.03 -34.72 12.29
C ILE A 453 -5.59 -34.87 12.77
N GLN A 454 -4.73 -33.94 12.37
CA GLN A 454 -3.39 -33.81 12.92
C GLN A 454 -3.32 -32.62 13.87
N THR A 455 -2.81 -32.87 15.07
CA THR A 455 -2.52 -31.86 16.08
C THR A 455 -1.02 -31.75 16.33
N TYR A 456 -0.58 -30.60 16.81
CA TYR A 456 0.84 -30.36 17.05
C TYR A 456 1.01 -29.85 18.48
N THR A 457 1.91 -30.49 19.22
CA THR A 457 2.38 -29.95 20.50
C THR A 457 3.67 -29.19 20.24
N MET A 458 3.73 -27.92 20.64
CA MET A 458 4.87 -27.06 20.41
C MET A 458 5.50 -26.58 21.69
N GLU A 459 6.83 -26.60 21.72
CA GLU A 459 7.66 -26.04 22.82
C GLU A 459 8.66 -25.06 22.20
N ASN A 460 8.52 -23.78 22.52
CA ASN A 460 9.51 -22.78 22.12
C ASN A 460 10.73 -22.86 23.04
N SER A 461 11.88 -23.19 22.49
CA SER A 461 13.12 -23.39 23.25
C SER A 461 14.06 -22.19 23.27
N TYR A 462 14.00 -21.34 22.25
CA TYR A 462 14.90 -20.19 22.12
C TYR A 462 14.22 -19.08 21.31
N LYS A 463 14.36 -17.84 21.77
CA LYS A 463 13.86 -16.66 21.09
C LYS A 463 14.90 -15.54 21.19
N ASN A 464 15.34 -15.01 20.08
CA ASN A 464 16.20 -13.85 20.00
C ASN A 464 15.76 -12.96 18.85
N GLY A 465 15.40 -11.71 19.13
CA GLY A 465 15.04 -10.73 18.14
C GLY A 465 16.13 -9.66 18.03
N ASN A 466 16.40 -9.21 16.82
CA ASN A 466 17.19 -8.00 16.57
C ASN A 466 16.26 -6.98 15.91
N THR A 467 15.78 -6.03 16.70
CA THR A 467 14.85 -4.99 16.24
C THR A 467 15.50 -3.92 15.37
N ASP A 468 16.84 -3.93 15.28
CA ASP A 468 17.60 -2.87 14.62
C ASP A 468 17.99 -3.21 13.18
N PHE A 469 17.75 -4.44 12.72
CA PHE A 469 18.07 -4.87 11.36
C PHE A 469 16.83 -5.42 10.62
N GLY A 470 16.71 -5.01 9.36
CA GLY A 470 15.69 -5.49 8.41
C GLY A 470 16.00 -5.03 6.99
N GLY A 471 15.08 -5.26 6.07
CA GLY A 471 15.21 -4.87 4.67
C GLY A 471 15.49 -3.37 4.46
N ASN A 472 15.04 -2.52 5.40
CA ASN A 472 15.29 -1.08 5.37
C ASN A 472 16.78 -0.73 5.59
N ASN A 473 17.53 -1.54 6.34
CA ASN A 473 18.97 -1.34 6.50
C ASN A 473 19.70 -1.61 5.18
N ILE A 474 19.26 -2.64 4.45
CA ILE A 474 19.77 -2.94 3.11
C ILE A 474 19.45 -1.80 2.15
N THR A 475 18.21 -1.32 2.15
CA THR A 475 17.79 -0.15 1.35
C THR A 475 18.64 1.07 1.68
N TYR A 476 18.93 1.31 2.95
CA TYR A 476 19.79 2.43 3.37
C TYR A 476 21.21 2.34 2.81
N LYS A 477 21.83 1.15 2.76
CA LYS A 477 23.16 0.97 2.12
C LYS A 477 23.10 1.29 0.62
N ILE A 478 22.07 0.83 -0.06
CA ILE A 478 21.86 1.15 -1.48
C ILE A 478 21.62 2.66 -1.67
N MET A 479 20.87 3.31 -0.78
CA MET A 479 20.67 4.76 -0.80
C MET A 479 22.00 5.52 -0.61
N GLN A 480 22.89 5.05 0.27
CA GLN A 480 24.21 5.64 0.42
C GLN A 480 25.02 5.58 -0.89
N LEU A 481 25.02 4.42 -1.56
CA LEU A 481 25.68 4.24 -2.86
C LEU A 481 25.05 5.12 -3.94
N LEU A 482 23.71 5.18 -3.99
CA LEU A 482 22.96 6.02 -4.92
C LEU A 482 23.35 7.50 -4.78
N LYS A 483 23.38 8.00 -3.55
CA LYS A 483 23.80 9.36 -3.25
C LYS A 483 25.22 9.66 -3.75
N LEU A 484 26.19 8.75 -3.49
CA LEU A 484 27.56 8.91 -3.95
C LEU A 484 27.65 8.97 -5.47
N ARG A 485 26.89 8.16 -6.20
CA ARG A 485 26.84 8.19 -7.67
C ARG A 485 26.28 9.49 -8.21
N ILE A 486 25.18 9.99 -7.62
CA ILE A 486 24.61 11.28 -7.99
C ILE A 486 25.65 12.38 -7.76
N VAL A 487 26.27 12.42 -6.59
CA VAL A 487 27.27 13.44 -6.25
C VAL A 487 28.48 13.38 -7.18
N SER A 488 28.96 12.19 -7.53
CA SER A 488 30.06 12.03 -8.50
C SER A 488 29.74 12.64 -9.86
N LYS A 489 28.50 12.44 -10.35
CA LYS A 489 28.02 13.04 -11.60
C LYS A 489 27.87 14.57 -11.50
N LEU A 490 27.47 15.09 -10.35
CA LEU A 490 27.32 16.54 -10.13
C LEU A 490 28.67 17.27 -10.05
N LEU A 491 29.71 16.59 -9.57
CA LEU A 491 31.05 17.15 -9.48
C LEU A 491 31.79 17.18 -10.82
N ASP A 492 31.24 16.51 -11.85
CA ASP A 492 31.85 16.38 -13.17
C ASP A 492 33.34 15.99 -13.11
N THR A 493 33.68 15.09 -12.18
CA THR A 493 35.02 14.59 -11.98
C THR A 493 35.17 13.23 -12.68
N ASP A 494 36.38 12.93 -13.18
CA ASP A 494 36.72 11.61 -13.74
C ASP A 494 36.66 10.48 -12.68
N LYS A 495 36.55 10.85 -11.41
CA LYS A 495 36.51 9.91 -10.28
C LYS A 495 35.08 9.64 -9.84
N ASP A 496 34.68 8.39 -9.90
CA ASP A 496 33.42 7.92 -9.32
C ASP A 496 33.62 7.49 -7.87
N LEU A 497 33.18 8.34 -6.94
CA LEU A 497 33.27 8.10 -5.49
C LEU A 497 32.66 6.77 -5.06
N SER A 498 31.61 6.34 -5.75
CA SER A 498 30.93 5.09 -5.44
C SER A 498 31.78 3.88 -5.83
N LEU A 499 32.46 3.95 -6.98
CA LEU A 499 33.36 2.88 -7.43
C LEU A 499 34.62 2.81 -6.56
N GLU A 500 35.16 3.95 -6.11
CA GLU A 500 36.28 3.96 -5.16
C GLU A 500 35.90 3.19 -3.90
N VAL A 501 34.73 3.53 -3.29
CA VAL A 501 34.24 2.84 -2.09
C VAL A 501 34.03 1.34 -2.34
N ILE A 502 33.40 0.94 -3.45
CA ILE A 502 33.16 -0.48 -3.76
C ILE A 502 34.47 -1.25 -3.97
N ASN A 503 35.46 -0.62 -4.60
CA ASN A 503 36.79 -1.24 -4.83
C ASN A 503 37.58 -1.42 -3.54
N GLU A 504 37.45 -0.49 -2.59
CA GLU A 504 38.09 -0.56 -1.28
C GLU A 504 37.50 -1.61 -0.35
N LEU A 505 36.23 -2.05 -0.60
CA LEU A 505 35.60 -3.10 0.21
C LEU A 505 36.43 -4.40 0.09
N PRO A 506 36.67 -5.13 1.20
CA PRO A 506 37.33 -6.41 1.20
C PRO A 506 36.73 -7.44 0.25
N THR A 507 37.56 -8.26 -0.37
CA THR A 507 37.10 -9.34 -1.27
C THR A 507 36.42 -10.47 -0.51
N ASP A 508 36.80 -10.70 0.73
CA ASP A 508 36.19 -11.65 1.65
C ASP A 508 35.55 -10.86 2.81
N PRO A 509 34.26 -10.47 2.67
CA PRO A 509 33.55 -9.69 3.68
C PRO A 509 33.37 -10.44 5.00
N TYR A 510 33.24 -11.77 4.96
CA TYR A 510 32.94 -12.58 6.13
C TYR A 510 34.12 -12.66 7.04
N ARG A 511 35.26 -13.03 6.49
CA ARG A 511 36.52 -13.08 7.23
C ARG A 511 36.92 -11.71 7.79
N TYR A 512 36.82 -10.67 6.99
CA TYR A 512 37.12 -9.31 7.43
C TYR A 512 36.28 -8.86 8.62
N ILE A 513 34.97 -9.16 8.59
CA ILE A 513 34.05 -8.81 9.69
C ILE A 513 34.34 -9.63 10.95
N ASP A 514 34.81 -10.87 10.79
CA ASP A 514 35.22 -11.69 11.93
C ASP A 514 36.46 -11.13 12.63
N GLU A 515 37.39 -10.58 11.87
CA GLU A 515 38.66 -10.04 12.36
C GLU A 515 38.55 -8.58 12.85
N GLU A 516 37.88 -7.70 12.07
CA GLU A 516 37.90 -6.25 12.24
C GLU A 516 36.54 -5.63 12.60
N GLY A 517 35.44 -6.37 12.42
CA GLY A 517 34.07 -5.92 12.69
C GLY A 517 33.40 -5.20 11.53
N VAL A 518 32.07 -5.09 11.62
CA VAL A 518 31.21 -4.51 10.58
C VAL A 518 31.37 -2.99 10.44
N GLU A 519 31.68 -2.29 11.53
CA GLU A 519 31.88 -0.83 11.50
C GLU A 519 33.15 -0.48 10.68
N SER A 520 34.24 -1.24 10.87
CA SER A 520 35.48 -1.10 10.09
C SER A 520 35.25 -1.38 8.61
N PHE A 521 34.42 -2.39 8.29
CA PHE A 521 34.04 -2.73 6.91
C PHE A 521 33.37 -1.56 6.17
N TYR A 522 32.51 -0.78 6.83
CA TYR A 522 31.79 0.33 6.24
C TYR A 522 32.41 1.71 6.47
N LYS A 523 33.61 1.81 7.07
CA LYS A 523 34.23 3.08 7.40
C LYS A 523 34.41 4.00 6.19
N GLY A 524 34.91 3.49 5.08
CA GLY A 524 35.11 4.26 3.83
C GLY A 524 33.78 4.76 3.24
N LEU A 525 32.76 3.90 3.24
CA LEU A 525 31.42 4.30 2.80
C LEU A 525 30.86 5.44 3.67
N GLN A 526 30.98 5.32 4.98
CA GLN A 526 30.47 6.33 5.91
C GLN A 526 31.17 7.67 5.75
N GLU A 527 32.50 7.67 5.61
CA GLU A 527 33.28 8.88 5.38
C GLU A 527 32.94 9.55 4.05
N ALA A 528 32.76 8.78 2.97
CA ALA A 528 32.35 9.30 1.67
C ALA A 528 30.92 9.87 1.72
N TYR A 529 30.00 9.17 2.40
CA TYR A 529 28.63 9.61 2.57
C TYR A 529 28.53 10.93 3.36
N GLU A 530 29.28 11.08 4.44
CA GLU A 530 29.34 12.33 5.23
C GLU A 530 29.92 13.50 4.40
N LYS A 531 30.94 13.26 3.59
CA LYS A 531 31.45 14.30 2.66
C LYS A 531 30.41 14.70 1.62
N ALA A 532 29.63 13.75 1.12
CA ALA A 532 28.56 14.00 0.15
C ALA A 532 27.39 14.81 0.73
N GLU A 533 27.23 14.91 2.08
CA GLU A 533 26.22 15.78 2.71
C GLU A 533 26.43 17.26 2.36
N ASN A 534 27.65 17.69 2.08
CA ASN A 534 27.96 19.06 1.68
C ASN A 534 27.46 19.45 0.26
N ILE A 535 27.04 18.45 -0.54
CA ILE A 535 26.57 18.65 -1.92
C ILE A 535 25.12 18.25 -2.03
N LEU A 536 24.78 17.03 -1.60
CA LEU A 536 23.42 16.49 -1.62
C LEU A 536 23.01 16.13 -0.17
N PRO A 537 22.42 17.07 0.58
CA PRO A 537 22.09 16.85 1.98
C PRO A 537 20.92 15.88 2.12
N THR A 538 21.00 14.96 3.08
CA THR A 538 19.96 14.00 3.43
C THR A 538 19.71 13.90 4.94
N ALA A 539 20.61 14.43 5.76
CA ALA A 539 20.53 14.43 7.21
C ALA A 539 19.58 15.54 7.73
N PHE A 540 18.28 15.46 7.39
CA PHE A 540 17.29 16.51 7.60
C PHE A 540 17.16 16.96 9.07
N LYS A 541 17.39 16.08 10.05
CA LYS A 541 17.40 16.46 11.47
C LYS A 541 18.44 17.54 11.82
N ARG A 542 19.54 17.65 11.05
CA ARG A 542 20.54 18.70 11.20
C ARG A 542 20.03 20.06 10.68
N PHE A 543 18.95 20.05 9.92
CA PHE A 543 18.37 21.24 9.27
C PHE A 543 17.17 21.86 10.02
N GLU A 544 16.80 21.35 11.18
CA GLU A 544 15.70 21.91 12.00
C GLU A 544 15.93 23.39 12.36
N THR A 545 17.21 23.81 12.46
CA THR A 545 17.60 25.19 12.74
C THR A 545 17.63 26.12 11.51
N TYR A 546 17.59 25.57 10.28
CA TYR A 546 17.62 26.34 9.03
C TYR A 546 16.25 26.79 8.52
N GLY A 547 15.21 26.60 9.34
CA GLY A 547 13.83 26.93 8.99
C GLY A 547 13.07 25.76 8.35
N LYS A 548 11.74 25.88 8.33
CA LYS A 548 10.85 24.80 7.85
C LYS A 548 11.15 24.40 6.40
N GLU A 549 11.42 25.34 5.52
CA GLU A 549 11.68 25.09 4.10
C GLU A 549 12.94 24.24 3.90
N GLY A 550 14.07 24.64 4.49
CA GLY A 550 15.33 23.86 4.39
C GLY A 550 15.18 22.46 4.95
N TYR A 551 14.51 22.31 6.10
CA TYR A 551 14.21 21.02 6.69
C TYR A 551 13.42 20.12 5.74
N TYR A 552 12.33 20.61 5.15
CA TYR A 552 11.50 19.82 4.24
C TYR A 552 12.21 19.47 2.93
N ARG A 553 13.00 20.36 2.37
CA ARG A 553 13.82 20.10 1.17
C ARG A 553 14.79 18.94 1.39
N VAL A 554 15.51 18.96 2.50
CA VAL A 554 16.48 17.90 2.83
C VAL A 554 15.78 16.60 3.22
N ARG A 555 14.64 16.69 3.92
CA ARG A 555 13.80 15.54 4.23
C ARG A 555 13.27 14.87 2.95
N ASN A 556 12.84 15.66 1.97
CA ASN A 556 12.39 15.15 0.68
C ASN A 556 13.53 14.46 -0.09
N ASN A 557 14.76 15.01 -0.07
CA ASN A 557 15.93 14.30 -0.61
C ASN A 557 16.09 12.90 0.01
N TYR A 558 16.03 12.83 1.35
CA TYR A 558 16.19 11.55 2.04
C TYR A 558 15.15 10.53 1.61
N PHE A 559 13.86 10.89 1.68
CA PHE A 559 12.79 9.94 1.37
C PHE A 559 12.72 9.60 -0.11
N PHE A 560 13.01 10.54 -0.99
CA PHE A 560 13.13 10.26 -2.42
C PHE A 560 14.24 9.24 -2.70
N LEU A 561 15.45 9.49 -2.21
CA LEU A 561 16.56 8.58 -2.41
C LEU A 561 16.33 7.22 -1.76
N PHE A 562 15.69 7.19 -0.59
CA PHE A 562 15.33 5.95 0.08
C PHE A 562 14.31 5.13 -0.70
N THR A 563 13.27 5.77 -1.22
CA THR A 563 12.25 5.11 -2.06
C THR A 563 12.86 4.57 -3.35
N LEU A 564 13.67 5.38 -4.02
CA LEU A 564 14.36 4.97 -5.23
C LEU A 564 15.34 3.80 -4.97
N ALA A 565 16.06 3.84 -3.85
CA ALA A 565 16.93 2.74 -3.44
C ALA A 565 16.16 1.44 -3.14
N ASP A 566 14.93 1.56 -2.59
CA ASP A 566 14.08 0.40 -2.37
C ASP A 566 13.60 -0.23 -3.70
N GLU A 567 13.24 0.59 -4.68
CA GLU A 567 12.89 0.13 -6.02
C GLU A 567 14.08 -0.51 -6.74
N ILE A 568 15.27 0.12 -6.67
CA ILE A 568 16.52 -0.44 -7.19
C ILE A 568 16.78 -1.82 -6.56
N LYS A 569 16.62 -1.94 -5.24
CA LYS A 569 16.76 -3.22 -4.53
C LYS A 569 15.79 -4.26 -5.06
N GLN A 570 14.53 -3.90 -5.20
CA GLN A 570 13.50 -4.81 -5.70
C GLN A 570 13.81 -5.27 -7.12
N GLU A 571 14.15 -4.37 -8.02
CA GLU A 571 14.46 -4.68 -9.42
C GLU A 571 15.69 -5.59 -9.54
N LEU A 572 16.80 -5.27 -8.86
CA LEU A 572 18.01 -6.08 -8.89
C LEU A 572 17.85 -7.50 -8.33
N PHE A 573 16.99 -7.68 -7.31
CA PHE A 573 16.89 -8.96 -6.61
C PHE A 573 15.63 -9.78 -6.95
N SER A 574 14.62 -9.19 -7.60
CA SER A 574 13.44 -9.91 -8.12
C SER A 574 13.47 -10.06 -9.63
N GLY A 575 14.14 -9.17 -10.34
CA GLY A 575 14.34 -9.20 -11.79
C GLY A 575 15.46 -10.14 -12.23
N ASN A 576 15.55 -10.33 -13.54
CA ASN A 576 16.63 -11.10 -14.17
C ASN A 576 17.83 -10.21 -14.59
N ASP A 577 17.67 -8.90 -14.51
CA ASP A 577 18.66 -7.94 -14.97
C ASP A 577 19.82 -7.84 -13.97
N ILE A 578 21.04 -7.88 -14.51
CA ILE A 578 22.27 -7.71 -13.73
C ILE A 578 22.64 -6.23 -13.61
N VAL A 579 22.25 -5.43 -14.60
CA VAL A 579 22.53 -3.98 -14.65
C VAL A 579 21.21 -3.24 -14.91
N ILE A 580 20.95 -2.23 -14.10
CA ILE A 580 19.81 -1.32 -14.26
C ILE A 580 20.29 0.12 -14.40
N GLU A 581 19.59 0.91 -15.17
CA GLU A 581 19.84 2.34 -15.36
C GLU A 581 18.72 3.18 -14.77
N VAL A 582 19.06 4.30 -14.16
CA VAL A 582 18.12 5.24 -13.56
C VAL A 582 18.49 6.66 -13.99
N PRO A 583 17.57 7.49 -14.52
CA PRO A 583 16.24 7.14 -15.02
C PRO A 583 16.32 6.23 -16.26
N GLU A 584 15.32 5.40 -16.45
CA GLU A 584 15.24 4.51 -17.60
C GLU A 584 14.73 5.28 -18.83
N GLU A 585 15.39 5.13 -19.99
CA GLU A 585 14.99 5.83 -21.25
C GLU A 585 13.75 5.20 -21.93
N LYS A 586 13.45 3.95 -21.60
CA LYS A 586 12.29 3.22 -22.12
C LYS A 586 11.48 2.69 -20.95
N LYS A 587 10.16 2.86 -21.01
CA LYS A 587 9.25 2.18 -20.07
C LYS A 587 9.47 0.67 -20.20
N GLY A 588 10.14 0.07 -19.24
CA GLY A 588 10.27 -1.38 -19.15
C GLY A 588 8.90 -2.02 -18.95
N GLU A 589 8.70 -3.23 -19.46
CA GLU A 589 7.45 -3.99 -19.28
C GLU A 589 7.17 -4.32 -17.81
N SER A 590 8.19 -4.30 -16.94
CA SER A 590 8.08 -4.63 -15.50
C SER A 590 7.47 -3.52 -14.64
N GLY A 591 7.51 -2.27 -15.07
CA GLY A 591 6.84 -1.14 -14.39
C GLY A 591 7.31 -0.80 -12.98
N LEU A 592 8.38 -1.40 -12.47
CA LEU A 592 8.87 -1.21 -11.10
C LEU A 592 9.67 0.09 -10.91
N LEU A 593 10.42 0.54 -11.91
CA LEU A 593 11.10 1.85 -11.89
C LEU A 593 10.21 2.98 -12.42
N ARG A 594 8.95 3.00 -12.01
CA ARG A 594 7.97 4.03 -12.36
C ARG A 594 8.20 5.38 -11.68
N LEU A 595 9.22 5.50 -10.83
CA LEU A 595 9.71 6.79 -10.43
C LEU A 595 10.28 7.44 -11.69
N GLU A 596 9.44 8.19 -12.40
CA GLU A 596 9.91 9.12 -13.41
C GLU A 596 10.86 10.07 -12.68
N ALA A 597 12.15 9.76 -12.74
CA ALA A 597 13.18 10.50 -12.00
C ALA A 597 13.19 11.99 -12.38
N ASP A 598 12.65 12.33 -13.55
CA ASP A 598 12.40 13.71 -13.99
C ASP A 598 11.35 14.44 -13.14
N ARG A 599 10.52 13.72 -12.41
CA ARG A 599 9.48 14.30 -11.55
C ARG A 599 10.00 14.76 -10.21
N TYR A 600 11.18 14.28 -9.80
CA TYR A 600 11.73 14.56 -8.48
C TYR A 600 12.89 15.52 -8.57
N LYS A 601 12.77 16.62 -7.85
CA LYS A 601 13.81 17.64 -7.80
C LYS A 601 14.57 17.49 -6.50
N LEU A 602 15.80 17.01 -6.61
CA LEU A 602 16.74 17.00 -5.50
C LEU A 602 17.15 18.43 -5.17
N SER A 603 17.31 18.73 -3.90
CA SER A 603 17.88 19.98 -3.44
C SER A 603 19.36 19.78 -3.15
N VAL A 604 20.21 20.54 -3.82
CA VAL A 604 21.67 20.43 -3.73
C VAL A 604 22.29 21.75 -3.31
N PHE A 605 23.43 21.68 -2.61
CA PHE A 605 24.20 22.88 -2.31
C PHE A 605 25.01 23.35 -3.52
N ARG A 606 24.83 24.63 -3.89
CA ARG A 606 25.75 25.36 -4.76
C ARG A 606 26.34 26.53 -3.95
N GLY A 607 27.56 26.31 -3.46
CA GLY A 607 28.12 27.16 -2.42
C GLY A 607 27.36 27.03 -1.10
N GLU A 608 26.89 28.15 -0.56
CA GLU A 608 26.09 28.16 0.70
C GLU A 608 24.58 28.08 0.49
N ARG A 609 24.11 28.06 -0.76
CA ARG A 609 22.67 28.05 -1.08
C ARG A 609 22.19 26.66 -1.46
N LEU A 610 21.01 26.31 -0.92
CA LEU A 610 20.30 25.08 -1.27
C LEU A 610 19.42 25.37 -2.48
N GLU A 611 19.78 24.82 -3.65
CA GLU A 611 19.10 25.02 -4.92
C GLU A 611 18.47 23.71 -5.41
N ILE A 612 17.44 23.82 -6.22
CA ILE A 612 16.77 22.66 -6.82
C ILE A 612 17.58 22.23 -8.06
N LEU A 613 17.93 20.96 -8.10
CA LEU A 613 18.56 20.34 -9.26
C LEU A 613 17.51 20.08 -10.35
N GLU A 614 17.75 20.60 -11.55
CA GLU A 614 16.90 20.30 -12.72
C GLU A 614 17.30 18.96 -13.34
N GLY A 615 16.46 17.96 -13.15
CA GLY A 615 16.67 16.60 -13.64
C GLY A 615 17.63 15.79 -12.76
N MET A 616 17.54 14.48 -12.87
CA MET A 616 18.44 13.55 -12.20
C MET A 616 19.49 13.04 -13.19
N PRO A 617 20.79 13.01 -12.81
CA PRO A 617 21.81 12.46 -13.70
C PRO A 617 21.56 10.96 -13.94
N LYS A 618 21.85 10.52 -15.17
CA LYS A 618 21.76 9.10 -15.53
C LYS A 618 22.85 8.30 -14.82
N ILE A 619 22.44 7.29 -14.07
CA ILE A 619 23.31 6.41 -13.28
C ILE A 619 22.93 4.95 -13.51
N SER A 620 23.91 4.07 -13.38
CA SER A 620 23.72 2.63 -13.52
C SER A 620 24.06 1.90 -12.23
N PHE A 621 23.41 0.79 -11.97
CA PHE A 621 23.68 -0.11 -10.86
C PHE A 621 23.97 -1.50 -11.38
N ASN A 622 25.07 -2.08 -10.90
CA ASN A 622 25.38 -3.48 -11.16
C ASN A 622 25.03 -4.31 -9.91
N ARG A 623 24.36 -5.41 -10.12
CA ARG A 623 23.96 -6.33 -9.05
C ARG A 623 25.13 -6.81 -8.19
N TYR A 624 26.28 -7.13 -8.80
CA TYR A 624 27.45 -7.60 -8.07
C TYR A 624 28.07 -6.53 -7.16
N GLU A 625 28.02 -5.26 -7.56
CA GLU A 625 28.47 -4.14 -6.71
C GLU A 625 27.57 -3.99 -5.49
N VAL A 626 26.27 -4.08 -5.70
CA VAL A 626 25.28 -4.00 -4.62
C VAL A 626 25.39 -5.21 -3.70
N GLU A 627 25.57 -6.43 -4.24
CA GLU A 627 25.79 -7.63 -3.46
C GLU A 627 27.05 -7.51 -2.58
N LYS A 628 28.17 -7.02 -3.13
CA LYS A 628 29.38 -6.76 -2.38
C LYS A 628 29.17 -5.75 -1.25
N LEU A 629 28.42 -4.69 -1.53
CA LEU A 629 28.10 -3.66 -0.54
C LEU A 629 27.27 -4.18 0.63
N ILE A 630 26.21 -4.97 0.36
CA ILE A 630 25.26 -5.40 1.40
C ILE A 630 25.70 -6.68 2.13
N ALA A 631 26.68 -7.42 1.60
CA ALA A 631 27.15 -8.69 2.17
C ALA A 631 27.59 -8.54 3.63
N GLY A 632 28.24 -7.45 3.96
CA GLY A 632 28.72 -7.18 5.32
C GLY A 632 27.58 -7.05 6.34
N GLU A 633 26.53 -6.32 6.03
CA GLU A 633 25.37 -6.16 6.92
C GLU A 633 24.63 -7.50 7.13
N ILE A 634 24.44 -8.25 6.04
CA ILE A 634 23.76 -9.55 6.07
C ILE A 634 24.56 -10.54 6.92
N TYR A 635 25.89 -10.60 6.72
CA TYR A 635 26.74 -11.49 7.51
C TYR A 635 26.78 -11.09 8.98
N ALA A 636 26.89 -9.81 9.28
CA ALA A 636 26.90 -9.33 10.66
C ALA A 636 25.64 -9.73 11.43
N VAL A 637 24.46 -9.58 10.84
CA VAL A 637 23.19 -10.01 11.48
C VAL A 637 23.14 -11.54 11.60
N MET A 638 23.58 -12.26 10.59
CA MET A 638 23.65 -13.72 10.64
C MET A 638 24.56 -14.20 11.76
N LYS A 639 25.72 -13.59 11.91
CA LYS A 639 26.68 -13.89 12.99
C LYS A 639 26.06 -13.67 14.37
N VAL A 640 25.39 -12.54 14.60
CA VAL A 640 24.72 -12.25 15.87
C VAL A 640 23.75 -13.37 16.27
N PHE A 641 23.02 -13.93 15.33
CA PHE A 641 22.04 -14.97 15.60
C PHE A 641 22.64 -16.38 15.69
N MET A 642 23.62 -16.68 14.85
CA MET A 642 24.12 -18.06 14.66
C MET A 642 25.35 -18.38 15.50
N GLU A 643 26.21 -17.40 15.83
CA GLU A 643 27.52 -17.64 16.44
C GLU A 643 27.42 -18.42 17.77
N ARG A 644 26.49 -18.05 18.64
CA ARG A 644 26.26 -18.74 19.92
C ARG A 644 25.84 -20.20 19.72
N LEU A 645 24.88 -20.42 18.83
CA LEU A 645 24.36 -21.75 18.53
C LEU A 645 25.42 -22.62 17.86
N TYR A 646 26.26 -22.01 17.01
CA TYR A 646 27.40 -22.66 16.35
C TYR A 646 28.46 -23.08 17.33
N LYS A 647 28.95 -22.15 18.19
CA LYS A 647 29.98 -22.41 19.20
C LYS A 647 29.59 -23.51 20.22
N ASN A 648 28.27 -23.60 20.52
CA ASN A 648 27.71 -24.61 21.42
C ASN A 648 27.43 -25.96 20.71
N GLY A 649 27.62 -26.05 19.39
CA GLY A 649 27.21 -27.21 18.61
C GLY A 649 25.69 -27.46 18.51
N GLU A 650 24.90 -26.48 18.93
CA GLU A 650 23.42 -26.59 18.98
C GLU A 650 22.80 -26.60 17.60
N LEU A 651 23.43 -26.01 16.58
CA LEU A 651 22.93 -25.96 15.20
C LEU A 651 22.72 -27.34 14.58
N TYR A 652 23.57 -28.31 14.95
CA TYR A 652 23.45 -29.70 14.46
C TYR A 652 22.27 -30.45 15.08
N ASN A 653 21.64 -29.91 16.12
CA ASN A 653 20.47 -30.52 16.77
C ASN A 653 19.15 -30.14 16.10
N PHE A 654 19.16 -29.27 15.09
CA PHE A 654 17.96 -28.89 14.35
C PHE A 654 17.76 -29.82 13.13
N ASP A 655 16.53 -30.29 12.95
CA ASP A 655 16.14 -31.09 11.79
C ASP A 655 15.94 -30.20 10.55
N MET A 656 15.65 -28.93 10.79
CA MET A 656 15.42 -27.93 9.72
C MET A 656 15.78 -26.53 10.18
N ILE A 657 16.39 -25.77 9.24
CA ILE A 657 16.67 -24.34 9.38
C ILE A 657 15.98 -23.63 8.23
N ARG A 658 15.18 -22.59 8.53
CA ARG A 658 14.42 -21.86 7.55
C ARG A 658 14.66 -20.37 7.62
N LEU A 659 14.94 -19.79 6.45
CA LEU A 659 14.93 -18.34 6.23
C LEU A 659 13.57 -17.93 5.67
N THR A 660 12.98 -16.87 6.22
CA THR A 660 11.69 -16.31 5.83
C THR A 660 11.73 -14.78 5.87
N GLY A 661 10.66 -14.13 5.42
CA GLY A 661 10.62 -12.69 5.20
C GLY A 661 11.08 -12.30 3.79
N GLN A 662 10.66 -11.12 3.33
CA GLN A 662 10.96 -10.69 1.96
C GLN A 662 12.46 -10.48 1.74
N SER A 663 13.15 -9.96 2.74
CA SER A 663 14.59 -9.70 2.68
C SER A 663 15.42 -10.97 2.52
N CYS A 664 14.99 -12.09 3.09
CA CYS A 664 15.69 -13.39 2.96
C CYS A 664 15.59 -14.01 1.54
N LYS A 665 14.88 -13.39 0.61
CA LYS A 665 14.91 -13.78 -0.80
C LYS A 665 16.23 -13.42 -1.48
N ILE A 666 16.98 -12.47 -0.93
CA ILE A 666 18.32 -12.12 -1.39
C ILE A 666 19.26 -13.31 -1.09
N GLY A 667 19.91 -13.84 -2.13
CA GLY A 667 20.74 -15.06 -2.05
C GLY A 667 21.83 -15.01 -0.99
N LEU A 668 22.37 -13.83 -0.71
CA LEU A 668 23.41 -13.59 0.29
C LEU A 668 23.02 -14.05 1.72
N PHE A 669 21.72 -14.03 2.08
CA PHE A 669 21.28 -14.59 3.37
C PHE A 669 21.57 -16.10 3.46
N ARG A 670 21.35 -16.80 2.37
CA ARG A 670 21.65 -18.23 2.30
C ARG A 670 23.16 -18.47 2.32
N ASP A 671 23.93 -17.65 1.62
CA ASP A 671 25.37 -17.78 1.56
C ASP A 671 26.00 -17.48 2.92
N ALA A 672 25.57 -16.43 3.60
CA ALA A 672 26.01 -16.12 4.96
C ALA A 672 25.62 -17.24 5.97
N LEU A 673 24.46 -17.89 5.79
CA LEU A 673 24.06 -19.01 6.66
C LEU A 673 24.95 -20.25 6.45
N LYS A 674 25.46 -20.49 5.22
CA LYS A 674 26.36 -21.61 4.92
C LYS A 674 27.68 -21.56 5.69
N GLU A 675 28.11 -20.40 6.15
CA GLU A 675 29.29 -20.27 7.02
C GLU A 675 29.10 -20.96 8.38
N PHE A 676 27.86 -21.15 8.80
CA PHE A 676 27.53 -21.75 10.10
C PHE A 676 26.99 -23.17 9.99
N VAL A 677 26.32 -23.51 8.89
CA VAL A 677 25.63 -24.82 8.74
C VAL A 677 25.85 -25.46 7.37
N PRO A 678 25.94 -26.80 7.29
CA PRO A 678 25.99 -27.51 6.03
C PRO A 678 24.76 -27.26 5.18
N GLY A 679 24.92 -27.14 3.85
CA GLY A 679 23.85 -26.80 2.93
C GLY A 679 22.67 -27.79 2.90
N ASN A 680 22.91 -29.06 3.26
CA ASN A 680 21.86 -30.09 3.32
C ASN A 680 20.87 -29.90 4.48
N MET A 681 21.22 -29.11 5.51
CA MET A 681 20.33 -28.77 6.63
C MET A 681 19.42 -27.59 6.32
N MET A 682 19.70 -26.88 5.21
CA MET A 682 18.93 -25.70 4.85
C MET A 682 17.76 -26.07 3.96
N GLN A 683 16.56 -25.76 4.42
CA GLN A 683 15.39 -25.80 3.56
C GLN A 683 15.19 -24.41 2.94
N SER A 684 15.32 -24.34 1.61
CA SER A 684 14.94 -23.15 0.89
C SER A 684 13.45 -22.91 1.06
N GLY A 685 13.09 -21.77 1.63
CA GLY A 685 11.72 -21.30 1.56
C GLY A 685 11.36 -21.14 0.09
N GLY A 686 10.60 -22.10 -0.45
CA GLY A 686 10.08 -21.97 -1.79
C GLY A 686 9.32 -20.65 -1.88
N SER A 687 9.54 -19.91 -2.96
CA SER A 687 8.75 -18.74 -3.31
C SER A 687 7.28 -19.12 -3.16
N VAL A 688 6.58 -18.42 -2.30
CA VAL A 688 5.12 -18.41 -2.36
C VAL A 688 4.79 -17.61 -3.62
N LYS A 689 4.49 -18.35 -4.70
CA LYS A 689 3.82 -17.77 -5.87
C LYS A 689 2.43 -17.36 -5.48
#